data_b9aa49562c442a407ee741e9e5854206
#
_entry.id   b9aa49562c442a407ee741e9e5854206
#
_cell.length_a   1.000
_cell.length_b   1.000
_cell.length_c   1.000
_cell.angle_alpha   90.00
_cell.angle_beta   90.00
_cell.angle_gamma   90.00
#
_symmetry.space_group_name_H-M   'P 1'
#
loop_
_entity.id
_entity.type
_entity.pdbx_description
1 polymer ?
#
loop_
_entity_poly.entity_id
_entity_poly.type
_entity_poly.pdbx_seq_one_letter_code
_entity_poly.pdbx_strand_id
1 'polypeptide(L)'
;MTATPLEKTTDGTAWEGFDGGAWRDTIDVRDFVQRNHVPYEGDASFLTGPTERTTAVWRKLLGMFPDERVRGIHDVDVSTPSRIDAFAPGYIDEERDLIVGLQTDAPLKRAIMPNGGWRMVESALAAYGYEPDPAVREIYTRLRKTHNDGVFDAYTPEIRACRSAGIITGLPDAYGRGRIIGDYRRVALYGVDRLIEDKQAARADADGRWPTEDVIREREEIAEQIKALGELKAMAASYGYDISRPAATGREAVQWLYFGYLAAVKEQNGAAMSIGRIDAFLDIYLRRDIERGVLDEERAQELIDDFVIKLRIVRFLRTPEYNELYSGDPTWVTWSLAGIGEDGRPLVSRTTFRALQTLYNLGPAPEPNLTVFWSPRLPGGFKEFASKVAIDTSALQFESDELMRPKYGDDTAIACCVSAMAVGKQMQFFGARVNVAKALLYAINGGRDEMTGKTVVAGFEPVEGEYLDYATVAERYDAMLEWLAETYVHALNVIHYMHDKYAYERLEMALHDRTVLRTMACGIAGLSVAADSLSALKYARVRAIRDETGLVTGYETEGTYPAYGNNDDRADRFAKDIVHTFMQKVRKHPTYRGAVHTQSVLTITSNVVYGKKTGATPDGRPAGEPFAPGANPMNGRDEHGYLASALSVAKLPYDDAEDGISLTNTITPDALGRTERERIENLTGVLDGYMAGGGFHMNVNVLDRATLEDAMEHPENHPQLTIRVSGYAVNFVRLTREQQLDVINRTFHGAL
;
A
#
# COMPACT_ATOMS: atom_id res chain seq x y z
N MET A 1 33.96 8.21 -20.02
CA MET A 1 34.76 8.05 -18.79
C MET A 1 34.34 6.76 -18.16
N THR A 2 35.19 5.76 -18.14
CA THR A 2 34.96 4.47 -17.50
C THR A 2 34.61 4.72 -16.04
N ALA A 3 33.55 4.08 -15.52
CA ALA A 3 33.19 4.12 -14.11
C ALA A 3 34.45 3.79 -13.29
N THR A 4 34.88 4.73 -12.45
CA THR A 4 36.03 4.52 -11.56
C THR A 4 35.70 3.33 -10.67
N PRO A 5 36.53 2.28 -10.63
CA PRO A 5 36.29 1.16 -9.70
C PRO A 5 36.22 1.70 -8.28
N LEU A 6 35.23 1.26 -7.51
CA LEU A 6 35.12 1.61 -6.10
C LEU A 6 36.38 1.12 -5.37
N GLU A 7 37.12 2.05 -4.75
CA GLU A 7 38.24 1.68 -3.89
C GLU A 7 37.76 0.76 -2.76
N LYS A 8 38.48 -0.32 -2.55
CA LYS A 8 38.25 -1.25 -1.44
C LYS A 8 38.52 -0.53 -0.12
N THR A 9 37.45 -0.13 0.57
CA THR A 9 37.55 0.42 1.93
C THR A 9 37.55 -0.72 2.96
N THR A 10 38.38 -0.61 3.98
CA THR A 10 38.46 -1.57 5.09
C THR A 10 37.39 -1.27 6.16
N ASP A 11 36.87 -2.31 6.82
CA ASP A 11 35.72 -2.28 7.77
C ASP A 11 35.74 -1.16 8.84
N GLY A 12 36.89 -0.68 9.24
CA GLY A 12 37.02 0.34 10.29
C GLY A 12 36.63 1.77 9.88
N THR A 13 36.50 2.07 8.56
CA THR A 13 36.23 3.42 8.06
C THR A 13 34.76 3.69 7.72
N ALA A 14 33.95 2.65 7.56
CA ALA A 14 32.56 2.79 7.15
C ALA A 14 31.71 3.62 8.13
N TRP A 15 31.94 3.46 9.43
CA TRP A 15 31.22 4.17 10.49
C TRP A 15 31.95 5.40 11.02
N GLU A 16 33.05 5.80 10.39
CA GLU A 16 33.80 7.00 10.77
C GLU A 16 32.93 8.25 10.63
N GLY A 17 32.96 9.08 11.69
CA GLY A 17 32.15 10.30 11.76
C GLY A 17 30.72 10.10 12.23
N PHE A 18 30.31 8.88 12.57
CA PHE A 18 29.02 8.62 13.20
C PHE A 18 29.14 8.48 14.73
N ASP A 19 28.17 9.07 15.44
CA ASP A 19 28.08 8.93 16.88
C ASP A 19 27.73 7.48 17.25
N GLY A 20 28.48 6.93 18.21
CA GLY A 20 28.31 5.57 18.69
C GLY A 20 27.07 5.41 19.56
N GLY A 21 26.61 4.17 19.67
CA GLY A 21 25.47 3.77 20.48
C GLY A 21 25.27 2.27 20.49
N ALA A 22 24.13 1.81 20.97
CA ALA A 22 23.77 0.40 21.02
C ALA A 22 23.79 -0.24 19.63
N TRP A 23 23.52 0.54 18.59
CA TRP A 23 23.52 0.11 17.19
C TRP A 23 24.87 -0.48 16.71
N ARG A 24 25.99 -0.17 17.39
CA ARG A 24 27.29 -0.76 17.03
C ARG A 24 27.44 -2.20 17.49
N ASP A 25 26.81 -2.53 18.59
CA ASP A 25 26.92 -3.85 19.23
C ASP A 25 25.77 -4.76 18.84
N THR A 26 24.57 -4.19 18.66
CA THR A 26 23.33 -4.88 18.29
C THR A 26 22.77 -4.30 17.01
N ILE A 27 21.91 -5.06 16.31
CA ILE A 27 21.21 -4.56 15.14
C ILE A 27 20.07 -3.64 15.60
N ASP A 28 20.31 -2.33 15.58
CA ASP A 28 19.36 -1.29 15.97
C ASP A 28 19.50 -0.04 15.09
N VAL A 29 18.80 -0.06 13.95
CA VAL A 29 18.81 1.08 13.00
C VAL A 29 18.16 2.31 13.62
N ARG A 30 17.17 2.14 14.50
CA ARG A 30 16.51 3.27 15.18
C ARG A 30 17.48 4.03 16.06
N ASP A 31 18.30 3.34 16.88
CA ASP A 31 19.33 3.99 17.73
C ASP A 31 20.36 4.74 16.87
N PHE A 32 20.73 4.16 15.70
CA PHE A 32 21.61 4.86 14.75
C PHE A 32 21.00 6.16 14.24
N VAL A 33 19.75 6.14 13.81
CA VAL A 33 19.06 7.33 13.31
C VAL A 33 18.89 8.37 14.40
N GLN A 34 18.46 8.00 15.61
CA GLN A 34 18.28 8.92 16.72
C GLN A 34 19.56 9.68 17.09
N ARG A 35 20.70 9.01 17.04
CA ARG A 35 21.99 9.60 17.42
C ARG A 35 22.60 10.47 16.35
N ASN A 36 22.35 10.15 15.08
CA ASN A 36 23.07 10.75 13.97
C ASN A 36 22.22 11.67 13.10
N HIS A 37 20.88 11.60 13.21
CA HIS A 37 19.99 12.49 12.49
C HIS A 37 20.07 13.93 13.00
N VAL A 38 20.17 14.87 12.06
CA VAL A 38 20.09 16.31 12.32
C VAL A 38 18.87 16.86 11.60
N PRO A 39 17.88 17.40 12.33
CA PRO A 39 16.71 18.01 11.73
C PRO A 39 17.09 19.14 10.79
N TYR A 40 16.36 19.26 9.67
CA TYR A 40 16.45 20.39 8.77
C TYR A 40 15.20 21.27 8.91
N GLU A 41 15.39 22.49 9.38
CA GLU A 41 14.32 23.46 9.64
C GLU A 41 14.24 24.58 8.58
N GLY A 42 15.09 24.49 7.54
CA GLY A 42 15.10 25.44 6.42
C GLY A 42 14.01 25.19 5.39
N ASP A 43 14.19 25.78 4.24
CA ASP A 43 13.27 25.69 3.10
C ASP A 43 13.87 24.92 1.90
N ALA A 44 13.17 24.93 0.77
CA ALA A 44 13.54 24.21 -0.45
C ALA A 44 14.64 24.90 -1.29
N SER A 45 15.25 25.99 -0.83
CA SER A 45 16.17 26.81 -1.64
C SER A 45 17.48 26.12 -2.01
N PHE A 46 17.87 25.05 -1.31
CA PHE A 46 19.07 24.26 -1.61
C PHE A 46 18.86 23.20 -2.70
N LEU A 47 17.60 22.92 -3.07
CA LEU A 47 17.26 21.88 -4.03
C LEU A 47 17.75 22.25 -5.44
N THR A 48 18.12 21.22 -6.19
CA THR A 48 18.62 21.36 -7.56
C THR A 48 17.69 20.68 -8.56
N GLY A 49 17.70 21.14 -9.79
CA GLY A 49 17.04 20.48 -10.92
C GLY A 49 17.71 19.16 -11.30
N PRO A 50 17.16 18.42 -12.28
CA PRO A 50 17.76 17.19 -12.76
C PRO A 50 19.05 17.46 -13.50
N THR A 51 20.06 16.61 -13.30
CA THR A 51 21.31 16.66 -14.08
C THR A 51 21.10 16.18 -15.51
N GLU A 52 22.08 16.41 -16.38
CA GLU A 52 22.07 15.86 -17.75
C GLU A 52 21.99 14.33 -17.74
N ARG A 53 22.66 13.68 -16.79
CA ARG A 53 22.63 12.24 -16.60
C ARG A 53 21.25 11.75 -16.23
N THR A 54 20.63 12.32 -15.18
CA THR A 54 19.26 12.03 -14.77
C THR A 54 18.31 12.18 -15.96
N THR A 55 18.41 13.28 -16.67
CA THR A 55 17.55 13.58 -17.83
C THR A 55 17.75 12.54 -18.95
N ALA A 56 18.98 12.11 -19.22
CA ALA A 56 19.25 11.13 -20.26
C ALA A 56 18.68 9.74 -19.93
N VAL A 57 18.91 9.26 -18.70
CA VAL A 57 18.38 7.96 -18.23
C VAL A 57 16.84 7.97 -18.22
N TRP A 58 16.24 9.03 -17.69
CA TRP A 58 14.78 9.15 -17.63
C TRP A 58 14.14 9.23 -19.01
N ARG A 59 14.74 10.01 -19.95
CA ARG A 59 14.27 10.10 -21.34
C ARG A 59 14.28 8.76 -22.06
N LYS A 60 15.28 7.91 -21.80
CA LYS A 60 15.34 6.55 -22.37
C LYS A 60 14.14 5.73 -21.95
N LEU A 61 13.74 5.78 -20.66
CA LEU A 61 12.56 5.10 -20.14
C LEU A 61 11.26 5.70 -20.67
N LEU A 62 11.15 7.03 -20.73
CA LEU A 62 9.99 7.71 -21.31
C LEU A 62 9.73 7.27 -22.77
N GLY A 63 10.76 6.90 -23.50
CA GLY A 63 10.66 6.33 -24.86
C GLY A 63 10.09 4.91 -24.89
N MET A 64 10.14 4.16 -23.75
CA MET A 64 9.65 2.77 -23.67
C MET A 64 8.21 2.69 -23.17
N PHE A 65 7.74 3.63 -22.35
CA PHE A 65 6.39 3.60 -21.76
C PHE A 65 5.23 3.60 -22.77
N PRO A 66 5.31 4.28 -23.95
CA PRO A 66 4.26 4.20 -24.95
C PRO A 66 4.03 2.77 -25.48
N ASP A 67 5.11 2.00 -25.71
CA ASP A 67 5.02 0.60 -26.11
C ASP A 67 4.35 -0.26 -25.02
N GLU A 68 4.80 -0.10 -23.74
CA GLU A 68 4.16 -0.77 -22.61
C GLU A 68 2.66 -0.44 -22.51
N ARG A 69 2.29 0.82 -22.72
CA ARG A 69 0.88 1.24 -22.67
C ARG A 69 0.03 0.61 -23.78
N VAL A 70 0.54 0.54 -25.00
CA VAL A 70 -0.20 0.01 -26.16
C VAL A 70 -0.35 -1.52 -26.07
N ARG A 71 0.71 -2.21 -25.64
CA ARG A 71 0.76 -3.68 -25.58
C ARG A 71 0.27 -4.26 -24.23
N GLY A 72 0.09 -3.39 -23.21
CA GLY A 72 -0.22 -3.79 -21.83
C GLY A 72 1.03 -4.15 -21.03
N ILE A 73 2.04 -4.75 -21.65
CA ILE A 73 3.39 -4.98 -21.10
C ILE A 73 4.44 -4.67 -22.16
N HIS A 74 5.65 -4.29 -21.72
CA HIS A 74 6.77 -4.03 -22.65
C HIS A 74 7.40 -5.36 -23.11
N ASP A 75 7.80 -6.21 -22.15
CA ASP A 75 8.40 -7.53 -22.39
C ASP A 75 8.22 -8.44 -21.17
N VAL A 76 8.45 -9.75 -21.35
CA VAL A 76 8.40 -10.75 -20.28
C VAL A 76 9.38 -11.89 -20.52
N ASP A 77 10.02 -12.38 -19.45
CA ASP A 77 10.73 -13.64 -19.48
C ASP A 77 9.73 -14.81 -19.33
N VAL A 78 9.71 -15.71 -20.31
CA VAL A 78 8.76 -16.83 -20.36
C VAL A 78 9.34 -18.13 -19.81
N SER A 79 10.63 -18.13 -19.46
CA SER A 79 11.40 -19.35 -19.12
C SER A 79 11.88 -19.39 -17.66
N THR A 80 11.85 -18.27 -16.94
CA THR A 80 12.50 -18.17 -15.63
C THR A 80 11.52 -17.67 -14.57
N PRO A 81 11.08 -18.51 -13.61
CA PRO A 81 10.42 -18.03 -12.40
C PRO A 81 11.34 -17.09 -11.63
N SER A 82 10.81 -15.96 -11.15
CA SER A 82 11.60 -14.97 -10.44
C SER A 82 12.23 -15.55 -9.16
N ARG A 83 13.49 -15.21 -8.94
CA ARG A 83 14.27 -15.47 -7.72
C ARG A 83 15.29 -14.35 -7.56
N ILE A 84 15.86 -14.22 -6.37
CA ILE A 84 16.88 -13.20 -6.06
C ILE A 84 18.02 -13.21 -7.07
N ASP A 85 18.54 -14.39 -7.40
CA ASP A 85 19.72 -14.64 -8.25
C ASP A 85 19.36 -15.15 -9.66
N ALA A 86 18.10 -15.06 -10.10
CA ALA A 86 17.64 -15.75 -11.32
C ALA A 86 18.12 -15.14 -12.64
N PHE A 87 18.44 -13.84 -12.66
CA PHE A 87 18.73 -13.12 -13.88
C PHE A 87 20.17 -12.57 -13.89
N ALA A 88 20.74 -12.49 -15.07
CA ALA A 88 21.98 -11.74 -15.28
C ALA A 88 21.77 -10.25 -14.93
N PRO A 89 22.85 -9.51 -14.63
CA PRO A 89 22.75 -8.07 -14.38
C PRO A 89 22.07 -7.31 -15.51
N GLY A 90 21.07 -6.50 -15.16
CA GLY A 90 20.35 -5.63 -16.08
C GLY A 90 20.58 -4.16 -15.75
N TYR A 91 20.57 -3.31 -16.77
CA TYR A 91 20.79 -1.87 -16.68
C TYR A 91 19.75 -1.13 -17.51
N ILE A 92 19.42 0.09 -17.11
CA ILE A 92 18.72 1.03 -17.98
C ILE A 92 19.74 1.57 -19.00
N ASP A 93 20.88 1.99 -18.49
CA ASP A 93 22.03 2.45 -19.25
C ASP A 93 23.30 2.16 -18.44
N GLU A 94 24.08 1.16 -18.86
CA GLU A 94 25.23 0.66 -18.10
C GLU A 94 26.31 1.73 -17.84
N GLU A 95 26.43 2.72 -18.72
CA GLU A 95 27.40 3.82 -18.56
C GLU A 95 26.89 4.95 -17.66
N ARG A 96 25.54 5.07 -17.51
CA ARG A 96 24.91 6.20 -16.83
C ARG A 96 24.23 5.87 -15.53
N ASP A 97 23.87 4.62 -15.31
CA ASP A 97 23.22 4.20 -14.06
C ASP A 97 24.13 4.46 -12.85
N LEU A 98 23.70 5.30 -11.92
CA LEU A 98 24.41 5.53 -10.65
C LEU A 98 24.07 4.45 -9.62
N ILE A 99 22.80 4.10 -9.54
CA ILE A 99 22.27 2.99 -8.77
C ILE A 99 21.94 1.88 -9.76
N VAL A 100 22.56 0.73 -9.60
CA VAL A 100 22.41 -0.39 -10.52
C VAL A 100 21.49 -1.46 -9.97
N GLY A 101 20.92 -2.23 -10.86
CA GLY A 101 20.08 -3.38 -10.56
C GLY A 101 18.69 -3.24 -11.16
N LEU A 102 18.27 -4.30 -11.84
CA LEU A 102 16.93 -4.43 -12.39
C LEU A 102 16.28 -5.74 -11.91
N GLN A 103 14.97 -5.79 -12.00
CA GLN A 103 14.18 -6.96 -11.64
C GLN A 103 14.50 -8.17 -12.52
N THR A 104 14.82 -7.90 -13.79
CA THR A 104 15.31 -8.88 -14.79
C THR A 104 16.58 -8.34 -15.46
N ASP A 105 16.98 -8.91 -16.56
CA ASP A 105 18.12 -8.52 -17.37
C ASP A 105 17.90 -7.28 -18.26
N ALA A 106 16.65 -6.78 -18.32
CA ALA A 106 16.30 -5.61 -19.12
C ALA A 106 15.23 -4.74 -18.45
N PRO A 107 15.22 -3.40 -18.71
CA PRO A 107 14.21 -2.50 -18.15
C PRO A 107 12.80 -2.86 -18.64
N LEU A 108 11.80 -2.75 -17.75
CA LEU A 108 10.39 -3.04 -17.97
C LEU A 108 10.06 -4.49 -18.41
N LYS A 109 11.06 -5.37 -18.50
CA LYS A 109 10.85 -6.79 -18.76
C LYS A 109 10.40 -7.48 -17.48
N ARG A 110 9.23 -8.12 -17.54
CA ARG A 110 8.60 -8.77 -16.38
C ARG A 110 9.13 -10.18 -16.18
N ALA A 111 9.09 -10.64 -14.93
CA ALA A 111 9.41 -12.01 -14.57
C ALA A 111 8.16 -12.81 -14.27
N ILE A 112 8.21 -14.13 -14.44
CA ILE A 112 7.14 -15.05 -14.00
C ILE A 112 7.06 -14.98 -12.46
N MET A 113 5.85 -14.77 -11.95
CA MET A 113 5.56 -14.72 -10.51
C MET A 113 5.85 -16.08 -9.86
N PRO A 114 6.74 -16.16 -8.84
CA PRO A 114 7.11 -17.45 -8.27
C PRO A 114 6.03 -18.06 -7.36
N ASN A 115 5.15 -17.24 -6.78
CA ASN A 115 4.23 -17.63 -5.71
C ASN A 115 2.79 -17.87 -6.17
N GLY A 116 2.42 -17.43 -7.36
CA GLY A 116 1.11 -17.73 -7.96
C GLY A 116 0.98 -19.20 -8.40
N GLY A 117 -0.26 -19.66 -8.55
CA GLY A 117 -0.55 -20.96 -9.15
C GLY A 117 -0.30 -20.96 -10.67
N TRP A 118 -0.17 -22.17 -11.25
CA TRP A 118 0.03 -22.30 -12.68
C TRP A 118 -0.99 -21.56 -13.52
N ARG A 119 -2.28 -21.65 -13.15
CA ARG A 119 -3.36 -20.93 -13.86
C ARG A 119 -3.09 -19.41 -13.95
N MET A 120 -2.53 -18.79 -12.91
CA MET A 120 -2.22 -17.36 -12.93
C MET A 120 -1.08 -17.05 -13.91
N VAL A 121 -0.05 -17.88 -13.95
CA VAL A 121 1.08 -17.75 -14.87
C VAL A 121 0.61 -17.90 -16.32
N GLU A 122 -0.11 -18.97 -16.61
CA GLU A 122 -0.63 -19.30 -17.96
C GLU A 122 -1.59 -18.19 -18.44
N SER A 123 -2.56 -17.78 -17.62
CA SER A 123 -3.51 -16.73 -17.97
C SER A 123 -2.84 -15.37 -18.18
N ALA A 124 -1.87 -15.00 -17.33
CA ALA A 124 -1.18 -13.73 -17.46
C ALA A 124 -0.30 -13.67 -18.72
N LEU A 125 0.41 -14.74 -19.06
CA LEU A 125 1.19 -14.80 -20.29
C LEU A 125 0.29 -14.80 -21.54
N ALA A 126 -0.75 -15.64 -21.55
CA ALA A 126 -1.70 -15.74 -22.68
C ALA A 126 -2.41 -14.42 -22.96
N ALA A 127 -2.76 -13.64 -21.92
CA ALA A 127 -3.41 -12.34 -22.07
C ALA A 127 -2.58 -11.34 -22.88
N TYR A 128 -1.27 -11.49 -22.89
CA TYR A 128 -0.34 -10.62 -23.65
C TYR A 128 0.29 -11.33 -24.86
N GLY A 129 -0.22 -12.50 -25.25
CA GLY A 129 0.22 -13.22 -26.46
C GLY A 129 1.51 -14.02 -26.29
N TYR A 130 1.89 -14.37 -25.07
CA TYR A 130 3.06 -15.17 -24.75
C TYR A 130 2.67 -16.59 -24.31
N GLU A 131 3.56 -17.53 -24.54
CA GLU A 131 3.45 -18.90 -24.04
C GLU A 131 4.63 -19.22 -23.10
N PRO A 132 4.39 -19.88 -21.95
CA PRO A 132 5.46 -20.25 -21.05
C PRO A 132 6.29 -21.42 -21.59
N ASP A 133 7.58 -21.45 -21.24
CA ASP A 133 8.43 -22.61 -21.47
C ASP A 133 7.81 -23.87 -20.81
N PRO A 134 7.77 -25.02 -21.50
CA PRO A 134 7.27 -26.26 -20.94
C PRO A 134 7.91 -26.69 -19.61
N ALA A 135 9.19 -26.37 -19.40
CA ALA A 135 9.89 -26.62 -18.15
C ALA A 135 9.29 -25.84 -16.97
N VAL A 136 8.84 -24.60 -17.20
CA VAL A 136 8.15 -23.79 -16.18
C VAL A 136 6.83 -24.45 -15.79
N ARG A 137 6.07 -24.95 -16.76
CA ARG A 137 4.84 -25.70 -16.48
C ARG A 137 5.12 -26.92 -15.60
N GLU A 138 6.17 -27.67 -15.89
CA GLU A 138 6.56 -28.85 -15.08
C GLU A 138 6.87 -28.46 -13.65
N ILE A 139 7.60 -27.36 -13.41
CA ILE A 139 7.89 -26.85 -12.08
C ILE A 139 6.60 -26.59 -11.29
N TYR A 140 5.64 -25.88 -11.88
CA TYR A 140 4.42 -25.46 -11.18
C TYR A 140 3.38 -26.57 -11.00
N THR A 141 3.32 -27.53 -11.89
CA THR A 141 2.26 -28.53 -11.89
C THR A 141 2.70 -29.89 -11.34
N ARG A 142 4.02 -30.17 -11.28
CA ARG A 142 4.54 -31.48 -10.97
C ARG A 142 5.65 -31.49 -9.92
N LEU A 143 6.57 -30.50 -9.93
CA LEU A 143 7.75 -30.54 -9.06
C LEU A 143 7.52 -29.82 -7.71
N ARG A 144 6.56 -28.89 -7.65
CA ARG A 144 6.22 -28.19 -6.42
C ARG A 144 4.72 -27.92 -6.31
N LYS A 145 4.25 -27.74 -5.10
CA LYS A 145 2.94 -27.18 -4.80
C LYS A 145 3.09 -25.69 -4.49
N THR A 146 2.21 -24.84 -5.03
CA THR A 146 2.19 -23.41 -4.73
C THR A 146 1.26 -23.12 -3.54
N HIS A 147 1.39 -21.93 -2.93
CA HIS A 147 0.45 -21.53 -1.90
C HIS A 147 -0.98 -21.40 -2.44
N ASN A 148 -1.15 -20.98 -3.69
CA ASN A 148 -2.45 -20.90 -4.34
C ASN A 148 -3.14 -22.26 -4.43
N ASP A 149 -2.40 -23.31 -4.84
CA ASP A 149 -2.94 -24.67 -4.84
C ASP A 149 -3.37 -25.10 -3.43
N GLY A 150 -2.52 -24.84 -2.42
CA GLY A 150 -2.80 -25.17 -1.03
C GLY A 150 -4.05 -24.46 -0.50
N VAL A 151 -4.19 -23.16 -0.79
CA VAL A 151 -5.35 -22.37 -0.39
C VAL A 151 -6.63 -22.93 -0.99
N PHE A 152 -6.64 -23.20 -2.32
CA PHE A 152 -7.84 -23.72 -2.97
C PHE A 152 -8.15 -25.16 -2.57
N ASP A 153 -7.17 -25.98 -2.17
CA ASP A 153 -7.42 -27.30 -1.60
C ASP A 153 -8.10 -27.21 -0.22
N ALA A 154 -7.79 -26.17 0.56
CA ALA A 154 -8.27 -26.01 1.93
C ALA A 154 -9.52 -25.12 2.10
N TYR A 155 -9.91 -24.37 1.07
CA TYR A 155 -11.11 -23.53 1.12
C TYR A 155 -12.37 -24.37 1.25
N THR A 156 -13.23 -24.00 2.19
CA THR A 156 -14.58 -24.57 2.31
C THR A 156 -15.48 -24.12 1.14
N PRO A 157 -16.56 -24.85 0.84
CA PRO A 157 -17.57 -24.41 -0.13
C PRO A 157 -18.13 -23.02 0.19
N GLU A 158 -18.30 -22.69 1.47
CA GLU A 158 -18.80 -21.41 1.94
C GLU A 158 -17.84 -20.26 1.62
N ILE A 159 -16.54 -20.42 1.92
CA ILE A 159 -15.51 -19.40 1.56
C ILE A 159 -15.47 -19.18 0.04
N ARG A 160 -15.59 -20.26 -0.75
CA ARG A 160 -15.65 -20.17 -2.22
C ARG A 160 -16.90 -19.42 -2.70
N ALA A 161 -18.05 -19.66 -2.06
CA ALA A 161 -19.31 -18.96 -2.36
C ALA A 161 -19.19 -17.47 -2.03
N CYS A 162 -18.65 -17.12 -0.87
CA CYS A 162 -18.39 -15.72 -0.46
C CYS A 162 -17.47 -14.98 -1.42
N ARG A 163 -16.39 -15.63 -1.85
CA ARG A 163 -15.44 -15.09 -2.85
C ARG A 163 -16.11 -14.85 -4.20
N SER A 164 -16.90 -15.80 -4.67
CA SER A 164 -17.63 -15.70 -5.95
C SER A 164 -18.67 -14.60 -5.93
N ALA A 165 -19.47 -14.53 -4.86
CA ALA A 165 -20.51 -13.51 -4.67
C ALA A 165 -19.95 -12.10 -4.44
N GLY A 166 -18.67 -11.98 -4.08
CA GLY A 166 -18.01 -10.69 -3.85
C GLY A 166 -18.35 -10.05 -2.50
N ILE A 167 -18.87 -10.81 -1.54
CA ILE A 167 -19.00 -10.32 -0.15
C ILE A 167 -17.63 -10.28 0.54
N ILE A 168 -16.69 -11.13 0.13
CA ILE A 168 -15.25 -11.03 0.44
C ILE A 168 -14.48 -10.86 -0.85
N THR A 169 -13.69 -9.80 -0.98
CA THR A 169 -12.96 -9.45 -2.21
C THR A 169 -11.50 -9.12 -1.94
N GLY A 170 -10.61 -9.44 -2.90
CA GLY A 170 -9.18 -9.12 -2.83
C GLY A 170 -8.39 -10.03 -1.89
N LEU A 171 -8.84 -11.26 -1.67
CA LEU A 171 -8.10 -12.27 -0.91
C LEU A 171 -6.73 -12.53 -1.55
N PRO A 172 -5.61 -12.53 -0.78
CA PRO A 172 -4.27 -12.78 -1.31
C PRO A 172 -4.05 -14.29 -1.51
N ASP A 173 -4.95 -14.94 -2.22
CA ASP A 173 -4.96 -16.37 -2.46
C ASP A 173 -4.21 -16.80 -3.72
N ALA A 174 -3.84 -15.87 -4.59
CA ALA A 174 -3.26 -16.16 -5.89
C ALA A 174 -1.88 -15.51 -6.13
N TYR A 175 -1.38 -14.68 -5.23
CA TYR A 175 -0.14 -13.92 -5.38
C TYR A 175 0.56 -13.71 -4.03
N GLY A 176 1.71 -13.04 -4.02
CA GLY A 176 2.49 -12.77 -2.80
C GLY A 176 1.70 -12.00 -1.73
N ARG A 177 2.08 -12.17 -0.48
CA ARG A 177 1.40 -11.59 0.69
C ARG A 177 1.42 -10.06 0.68
N GLY A 178 2.58 -9.47 0.39
CA GLY A 178 2.73 -8.07 0.06
C GLY A 178 2.55 -7.04 1.19
N ARG A 179 2.49 -7.43 2.46
CA ARG A 179 2.38 -6.52 3.61
C ARG A 179 3.47 -6.75 4.63
N ILE A 180 4.71 -6.81 4.14
CA ILE A 180 5.92 -6.85 4.94
C ILE A 180 6.82 -5.73 4.44
N ILE A 181 7.48 -5.03 5.36
CA ILE A 181 8.52 -4.06 5.03
C ILE A 181 9.82 -4.58 5.64
N GLY A 182 10.71 -5.13 4.82
CA GLY A 182 12.05 -5.46 5.26
C GLY A 182 12.80 -4.20 5.69
N ASP A 183 13.55 -4.28 6.78
CA ASP A 183 14.42 -3.15 7.15
C ASP A 183 15.69 -3.15 6.27
N TYR A 184 15.52 -2.67 5.03
CA TYR A 184 16.58 -2.64 4.02
C TYR A 184 17.78 -1.77 4.44
N ARG A 185 17.59 -0.85 5.41
CA ARG A 185 18.65 -0.03 5.99
C ARG A 185 19.71 -0.87 6.70
N ARG A 186 19.33 -2.07 7.20
CA ARG A 186 20.26 -3.02 7.84
C ARG A 186 21.36 -3.47 6.88
N VAL A 187 21.05 -3.64 5.60
CA VAL A 187 22.05 -4.02 4.59
C VAL A 187 23.09 -2.92 4.44
N ALA A 188 22.68 -1.65 4.41
CA ALA A 188 23.59 -0.52 4.31
C ALA A 188 24.41 -0.31 5.59
N LEU A 189 23.78 -0.38 6.76
CA LEU A 189 24.43 -0.06 8.02
C LEU A 189 25.40 -1.15 8.51
N TYR A 190 25.05 -2.43 8.29
CA TYR A 190 25.80 -3.56 8.87
C TYR A 190 26.53 -4.43 7.85
N GLY A 191 26.09 -4.44 6.59
CA GLY A 191 26.52 -5.42 5.61
C GLY A 191 25.90 -6.79 5.82
N VAL A 192 25.92 -7.61 4.79
CA VAL A 192 25.21 -8.91 4.80
C VAL A 192 25.88 -9.92 5.73
N ASP A 193 27.21 -9.91 5.88
CA ASP A 193 27.91 -10.90 6.72
C ASP A 193 27.52 -10.75 8.20
N ARG A 194 27.40 -9.53 8.70
CA ARG A 194 26.91 -9.29 10.06
C ARG A 194 25.47 -9.75 10.27
N LEU A 195 24.62 -9.58 9.26
CA LEU A 195 23.22 -10.07 9.32
C LEU A 195 23.17 -11.60 9.34
N ILE A 196 24.04 -12.28 8.58
CA ILE A 196 24.16 -13.73 8.60
C ILE A 196 24.65 -14.23 9.96
N GLU A 197 25.66 -13.57 10.57
CA GLU A 197 26.14 -13.90 11.92
C GLU A 197 25.04 -13.80 12.98
N ASP A 198 24.21 -12.74 12.93
CA ASP A 198 23.07 -12.58 13.82
C ASP A 198 22.06 -13.73 13.69
N LYS A 199 21.72 -14.11 12.45
CA LYS A 199 20.82 -15.25 12.18
C LYS A 199 21.45 -16.58 12.60
N GLN A 200 22.75 -16.76 12.46
CA GLN A 200 23.45 -17.96 12.95
C GLN A 200 23.42 -18.04 14.48
N ALA A 201 23.57 -16.93 15.18
CA ALA A 201 23.42 -16.89 16.65
C ALA A 201 21.99 -17.24 17.07
N ALA A 202 20.96 -16.69 16.37
CA ALA A 202 19.56 -17.05 16.60
C ALA A 202 19.29 -18.53 16.33
N ARG A 203 19.93 -19.12 15.31
CA ARG A 203 19.83 -20.54 15.00
C ARG A 203 20.44 -21.41 16.10
N ALA A 204 21.61 -21.06 16.60
CA ALA A 204 22.27 -21.80 17.66
C ALA A 204 21.42 -21.83 18.95
N ASP A 205 20.76 -20.71 19.30
CA ASP A 205 19.79 -20.68 20.40
C ASP A 205 18.58 -21.59 20.15
N ALA A 206 18.00 -21.54 18.95
CA ALA A 206 16.87 -22.39 18.57
C ALA A 206 17.24 -23.89 18.60
N ASP A 207 18.47 -24.24 18.22
CA ASP A 207 18.96 -25.61 18.26
C ASP A 207 19.09 -26.16 19.70
N GLY A 208 19.32 -25.30 20.68
CA GLY A 208 19.37 -25.65 22.10
C GLY A 208 18.00 -25.91 22.75
N ARG A 209 16.89 -25.54 22.09
CA ARG A 209 15.54 -25.71 22.63
C ARG A 209 14.91 -27.05 22.24
N TRP A 210 13.98 -27.54 23.08
CA TRP A 210 13.21 -28.75 22.79
C TRP A 210 12.42 -28.61 21.48
N PRO A 211 12.45 -29.57 20.56
CA PRO A 211 11.88 -29.45 19.22
C PRO A 211 10.35 -29.58 19.21
N THR A 212 9.66 -28.55 19.62
CA THR A 212 8.21 -28.38 19.35
C THR A 212 8.01 -28.01 17.87
N GLU A 213 6.77 -28.06 17.38
CA GLU A 213 6.44 -27.64 16.01
C GLU A 213 6.93 -26.20 15.73
N ASP A 214 6.72 -25.28 16.66
CA ASP A 214 7.15 -23.89 16.53
C ASP A 214 8.69 -23.76 16.46
N VAL A 215 9.43 -24.53 17.27
CA VAL A 215 10.89 -24.53 17.27
C VAL A 215 11.44 -25.16 15.98
N ILE A 216 10.83 -26.22 15.47
CA ILE A 216 11.22 -26.83 14.20
C ILE A 216 11.00 -25.83 13.06
N ARG A 217 9.86 -25.16 13.04
CA ARG A 217 9.53 -24.11 12.06
C ARG A 217 10.51 -22.94 12.14
N GLU A 218 10.81 -22.43 13.34
CA GLU A 218 11.77 -21.34 13.53
C GLU A 218 13.15 -21.72 12.99
N ARG A 219 13.61 -22.95 13.22
CA ARG A 219 14.88 -23.44 12.66
C ARG A 219 14.89 -23.46 11.14
N GLU A 220 13.80 -23.90 10.52
CA GLU A 220 13.63 -23.90 9.07
C GLU A 220 13.61 -22.47 8.52
N GLU A 221 12.79 -21.58 9.09
CA GLU A 221 12.69 -20.17 8.71
C GLU A 221 14.04 -19.44 8.80
N ILE A 222 14.81 -19.64 9.88
CA ILE A 222 16.16 -19.06 10.01
C ILE A 222 17.12 -19.60 8.94
N ALA A 223 17.07 -20.89 8.65
CA ALA A 223 17.90 -21.47 7.59
C ALA A 223 17.59 -20.87 6.21
N GLU A 224 16.31 -20.68 5.89
CA GLU A 224 15.88 -20.01 4.66
C GLU A 224 16.25 -18.52 4.63
N GLN A 225 16.20 -17.81 5.76
CA GLN A 225 16.66 -16.42 5.87
C GLN A 225 18.16 -16.31 5.58
N ILE A 226 19.00 -17.17 6.17
CA ILE A 226 20.45 -17.20 5.92
C ILE A 226 20.74 -17.45 4.44
N LYS A 227 20.02 -18.38 3.82
CA LYS A 227 20.16 -18.68 2.40
C LYS A 227 19.78 -17.49 1.52
N ALA A 228 18.68 -16.79 1.82
CA ALA A 228 18.27 -15.59 1.10
C ALA A 228 19.29 -14.45 1.21
N LEU A 229 19.90 -14.25 2.38
CA LEU A 229 21.00 -13.30 2.55
C LEU A 229 22.23 -13.66 1.71
N GLY A 230 22.53 -14.94 1.58
CA GLY A 230 23.58 -15.44 0.68
C GLY A 230 23.26 -15.19 -0.80
N GLU A 231 22.01 -15.39 -1.21
CA GLU A 231 21.54 -15.08 -2.57
C GLU A 231 21.58 -13.57 -2.85
N LEU A 232 21.23 -12.71 -1.89
CA LEU A 232 21.38 -11.27 -1.98
C LEU A 232 22.83 -10.85 -2.20
N LYS A 233 23.76 -11.44 -1.45
CA LYS A 233 25.21 -11.19 -1.61
C LYS A 233 25.70 -11.62 -3.01
N ALA A 234 25.25 -12.78 -3.50
CA ALA A 234 25.59 -13.26 -4.85
C ALA A 234 25.02 -12.36 -5.94
N MET A 235 23.78 -11.86 -5.79
CA MET A 235 23.19 -10.89 -6.71
C MET A 235 24.00 -9.60 -6.78
N ALA A 236 24.36 -9.00 -5.64
CA ALA A 236 25.16 -7.78 -5.62
C ALA A 236 26.56 -8.00 -6.25
N ALA A 237 27.18 -9.14 -5.97
CA ALA A 237 28.48 -9.50 -6.56
C ALA A 237 28.43 -9.64 -8.09
N SER A 238 27.30 -10.08 -8.66
CA SER A 238 27.12 -10.12 -10.12
C SER A 238 27.15 -8.74 -10.77
N TYR A 239 26.77 -7.69 -10.04
CA TYR A 239 26.91 -6.28 -10.43
C TYR A 239 28.28 -5.67 -10.09
N GLY A 240 29.20 -6.46 -9.51
CA GLY A 240 30.55 -6.01 -9.12
C GLY A 240 30.63 -5.35 -7.74
N TYR A 241 29.59 -5.49 -6.90
CA TYR A 241 29.56 -4.88 -5.56
C TYR A 241 29.74 -5.92 -4.44
N ASP A 242 30.55 -5.54 -3.44
CA ASP A 242 30.74 -6.31 -2.21
C ASP A 242 29.92 -5.70 -1.06
N ILE A 243 28.74 -6.26 -0.83
CA ILE A 243 27.83 -5.87 0.26
C ILE A 243 28.01 -6.72 1.51
N SER A 244 29.07 -7.51 1.62
CA SER A 244 29.40 -8.25 2.84
C SER A 244 29.67 -7.30 4.01
N ARG A 245 30.15 -6.11 3.75
CA ARG A 245 30.55 -5.04 4.67
C ARG A 245 29.54 -3.89 4.73
N PRO A 246 29.56 -3.07 5.78
CA PRO A 246 28.81 -1.81 5.85
C PRO A 246 29.12 -0.86 4.68
N ALA A 247 28.14 -0.04 4.32
CA ALA A 247 28.31 1.03 3.33
C ALA A 247 29.22 2.12 3.88
N ALA A 248 30.23 2.53 3.09
CA ALA A 248 31.21 3.54 3.48
C ALA A 248 30.85 4.95 2.98
N THR A 249 30.01 5.08 1.97
CA THR A 249 29.60 6.37 1.38
C THR A 249 28.09 6.46 1.21
N GLY A 250 27.58 7.68 0.98
CA GLY A 250 26.17 7.91 0.69
C GLY A 250 25.69 7.14 -0.54
N ARG A 251 26.52 7.07 -1.60
CA ARG A 251 26.21 6.26 -2.78
C ARG A 251 26.08 4.77 -2.44
N GLU A 252 27.03 4.23 -1.67
CA GLU A 252 26.95 2.84 -1.24
C GLU A 252 25.73 2.61 -0.34
N ALA A 253 25.39 3.54 0.57
CA ALA A 253 24.22 3.40 1.41
C ALA A 253 22.92 3.28 0.60
N VAL A 254 22.73 4.11 -0.42
CA VAL A 254 21.61 4.02 -1.34
C VAL A 254 21.64 2.70 -2.11
N GLN A 255 22.79 2.29 -2.63
CA GLN A 255 22.95 1.08 -3.43
C GLN A 255 22.72 -0.20 -2.62
N TRP A 256 23.28 -0.31 -1.39
CA TRP A 256 23.09 -1.47 -0.52
C TRP A 256 21.63 -1.64 -0.09
N LEU A 257 21.02 -0.52 0.30
CA LEU A 257 19.61 -0.48 0.63
C LEU A 257 18.76 -0.91 -0.58
N TYR A 258 19.06 -0.38 -1.77
CA TYR A 258 18.35 -0.75 -2.99
C TYR A 258 18.54 -2.23 -3.35
N PHE A 259 19.72 -2.81 -3.20
CA PHE A 259 19.91 -4.26 -3.42
C PHE A 259 19.06 -5.09 -2.47
N GLY A 260 18.96 -4.71 -1.20
CA GLY A 260 18.06 -5.36 -0.25
C GLY A 260 16.60 -5.33 -0.72
N TYR A 261 16.13 -4.15 -1.14
CA TYR A 261 14.79 -3.97 -1.70
C TYR A 261 14.58 -4.74 -2.99
N LEU A 262 15.52 -4.64 -3.94
CA LEU A 262 15.43 -5.33 -5.23
C LEU A 262 15.37 -6.86 -5.05
N ALA A 263 16.15 -7.40 -4.14
CA ALA A 263 16.12 -8.84 -3.84
C ALA A 263 14.76 -9.27 -3.28
N ALA A 264 14.14 -8.48 -2.40
CA ALA A 264 12.79 -8.73 -1.91
C ALA A 264 11.75 -8.67 -3.04
N VAL A 265 11.85 -7.68 -3.94
CA VAL A 265 11.00 -7.58 -5.14
C VAL A 265 11.14 -8.81 -6.03
N LYS A 266 12.36 -9.28 -6.27
CA LYS A 266 12.62 -10.46 -7.10
C LYS A 266 12.12 -11.77 -6.46
N GLU A 267 12.22 -11.89 -5.14
CA GLU A 267 11.73 -13.06 -4.40
C GLU A 267 10.21 -13.11 -4.35
N GLN A 268 9.58 -12.00 -3.98
CA GLN A 268 8.12 -11.88 -3.87
C GLN A 268 7.45 -11.83 -5.25
N ASN A 269 7.96 -11.00 -6.12
CA ASN A 269 7.38 -10.66 -7.42
C ASN A 269 5.84 -10.51 -7.36
N GLY A 270 5.38 -9.79 -6.33
CA GLY A 270 3.98 -9.64 -5.95
C GLY A 270 3.61 -8.20 -5.66
N ALA A 271 2.53 -7.98 -4.93
CA ALA A 271 2.02 -6.65 -4.61
C ALA A 271 2.63 -6.06 -3.34
N ALA A 272 2.52 -4.72 -3.19
CA ALA A 272 2.81 -3.96 -1.96
C ALA A 272 4.27 -4.08 -1.47
N MET A 273 5.20 -3.83 -2.38
CA MET A 273 6.64 -3.83 -2.10
C MET A 273 7.10 -2.46 -1.60
N SER A 274 6.73 -2.10 -0.36
CA SER A 274 7.08 -0.81 0.25
C SER A 274 8.55 -0.72 0.60
N ILE A 275 9.16 0.48 0.42
CA ILE A 275 10.58 0.72 0.73
C ILE A 275 10.81 1.09 2.21
N GLY A 276 9.75 1.50 2.90
CA GLY A 276 9.81 1.86 4.31
C GLY A 276 10.18 3.31 4.57
N ARG A 277 10.86 3.56 5.68
CA ARG A 277 11.28 4.88 6.14
C ARG A 277 12.80 5.01 6.01
N ILE A 278 13.26 5.72 5.00
CA ILE A 278 14.67 5.76 4.65
C ILE A 278 15.26 7.16 4.49
N ASP A 279 14.43 8.23 4.52
CA ASP A 279 14.84 9.61 4.29
C ASP A 279 15.87 10.11 5.32
N ALA A 280 15.53 10.07 6.61
CA ALA A 280 16.44 10.47 7.69
C ALA A 280 17.70 9.58 7.74
N PHE A 281 17.56 8.28 7.48
CA PHE A 281 18.68 7.34 7.44
C PHE A 281 19.68 7.67 6.31
N LEU A 282 19.21 7.85 5.10
CA LEU A 282 20.07 8.19 3.96
C LEU A 282 20.68 9.57 4.11
N ASP A 283 19.97 10.53 4.71
CA ASP A 283 20.48 11.88 4.94
C ASP A 283 21.73 11.89 5.83
N ILE A 284 21.81 10.99 6.80
CA ILE A 284 23.00 10.87 7.67
C ILE A 284 24.26 10.61 6.84
N TYR A 285 24.19 9.71 5.89
CA TYR A 285 25.31 9.39 4.97
C TYR A 285 25.57 10.51 3.98
N LEU A 286 24.51 11.03 3.34
CA LEU A 286 24.65 12.09 2.32
C LEU A 286 25.19 13.37 2.94
N ARG A 287 24.69 13.77 4.12
CA ARG A 287 25.18 14.95 4.84
C ARG A 287 26.66 14.80 5.20
N ARG A 288 27.06 13.65 5.76
CA ARG A 288 28.48 13.38 6.06
C ARG A 288 29.36 13.52 4.81
N ASP A 289 28.94 12.99 3.68
CA ASP A 289 29.70 13.03 2.45
C ASP A 289 29.75 14.45 1.85
N ILE A 290 28.71 15.25 2.01
CA ILE A 290 28.71 16.68 1.63
C ILE A 290 29.66 17.47 2.54
N GLU A 291 29.61 17.28 3.85
CA GLU A 291 30.51 17.93 4.83
C GLU A 291 31.99 17.59 4.58
N ARG A 292 32.26 16.39 4.05
CA ARG A 292 33.62 15.95 3.67
C ARG A 292 34.03 16.36 2.27
N GLY A 293 33.16 17.00 1.49
CA GLY A 293 33.42 17.40 0.10
C GLY A 293 33.47 16.24 -0.90
N VAL A 294 32.96 15.06 -0.52
CA VAL A 294 32.82 13.88 -1.40
C VAL A 294 31.63 14.06 -2.35
N LEU A 295 30.55 14.68 -1.87
CA LEU A 295 29.36 15.05 -2.62
C LEU A 295 29.10 16.55 -2.50
N ASP A 296 28.30 17.08 -3.40
CA ASP A 296 27.62 18.37 -3.31
C ASP A 296 26.09 18.16 -3.35
N GLU A 297 25.32 19.22 -3.25
CA GLU A 297 23.85 19.15 -3.23
C GLU A 297 23.28 18.59 -4.55
N GLU A 298 23.89 18.95 -5.69
CA GLU A 298 23.49 18.46 -7.02
C GLU A 298 23.70 16.95 -7.15
N ARG A 299 24.85 16.45 -6.70
CA ARG A 299 25.16 15.02 -6.73
C ARG A 299 24.32 14.21 -5.75
N ALA A 300 24.02 14.78 -4.59
CA ALA A 300 23.13 14.16 -3.63
C ALA A 300 21.69 14.04 -4.18
N GLN A 301 21.20 15.08 -4.89
CA GLN A 301 19.92 15.02 -5.59
C GLN A 301 19.95 13.99 -6.72
N GLU A 302 21.02 13.96 -7.52
CA GLU A 302 21.20 13.02 -8.63
C GLU A 302 21.13 11.56 -8.16
N LEU A 303 21.71 11.23 -7.00
CA LEU A 303 21.60 9.89 -6.40
C LEU A 303 20.16 9.52 -6.04
N ILE A 304 19.42 10.45 -5.46
CA ILE A 304 18.01 10.22 -5.09
C ILE A 304 17.13 10.13 -6.35
N ASP A 305 17.36 10.95 -7.35
CA ASP A 305 16.65 10.87 -8.63
C ASP A 305 16.87 9.51 -9.32
N ASP A 306 18.11 9.03 -9.40
CA ASP A 306 18.42 7.73 -10.01
C ASP A 306 17.81 6.56 -9.21
N PHE A 307 17.85 6.64 -7.88
CA PHE A 307 17.16 5.68 -7.01
C PHE A 307 15.65 5.64 -7.28
N VAL A 308 14.99 6.81 -7.37
CA VAL A 308 13.56 6.90 -7.66
C VAL A 308 13.24 6.38 -9.06
N ILE A 309 14.11 6.61 -10.06
CA ILE A 309 13.96 6.01 -11.39
C ILE A 309 13.86 4.48 -11.29
N LYS A 310 14.73 3.84 -10.48
CA LYS A 310 14.68 2.38 -10.28
C LYS A 310 13.38 1.92 -9.63
N LEU A 311 12.85 2.66 -8.65
CA LEU A 311 11.57 2.35 -8.02
C LEU A 311 10.39 2.47 -9.00
N ARG A 312 10.44 3.43 -9.94
CA ARG A 312 9.38 3.67 -10.94
C ARG A 312 9.26 2.59 -12.01
N ILE A 313 10.24 1.71 -12.16
CA ILE A 313 10.26 0.70 -13.22
C ILE A 313 10.04 -0.73 -12.72
N VAL A 314 9.75 -0.92 -11.45
CA VAL A 314 9.33 -2.22 -10.93
C VAL A 314 8.00 -2.61 -11.59
N ARG A 315 7.93 -3.85 -12.10
CA ARG A 315 6.76 -4.39 -12.80
C ARG A 315 6.48 -5.83 -12.38
N PHE A 316 5.21 -6.19 -12.33
CA PHE A 316 4.78 -7.56 -12.07
C PHE A 316 3.96 -8.12 -13.24
N LEU A 317 4.10 -9.41 -13.52
CA LEU A 317 3.28 -10.09 -14.51
C LEU A 317 1.91 -10.42 -13.92
N ARG A 318 0.85 -9.78 -14.42
CA ARG A 318 -0.54 -9.94 -13.94
C ARG A 318 -1.50 -10.00 -15.11
N THR A 319 -2.68 -10.58 -14.89
CA THR A 319 -3.76 -10.54 -15.88
C THR A 319 -4.37 -9.14 -15.98
N PRO A 320 -4.96 -8.78 -17.15
CA PRO A 320 -5.68 -7.52 -17.30
C PRO A 320 -6.80 -7.33 -16.27
N GLU A 321 -7.54 -8.38 -15.91
CA GLU A 321 -8.62 -8.33 -14.92
C GLU A 321 -8.07 -8.00 -13.52
N TYR A 322 -6.87 -8.51 -13.18
CA TYR A 322 -6.21 -8.16 -11.94
C TYR A 322 -5.79 -6.68 -11.93
N ASN A 323 -5.26 -6.20 -13.05
CA ASN A 323 -4.89 -4.79 -13.18
C ASN A 323 -6.12 -3.87 -13.13
N GLU A 324 -7.26 -4.29 -13.68
CA GLU A 324 -8.52 -3.56 -13.54
C GLU A 324 -8.95 -3.42 -12.08
N LEU A 325 -8.84 -4.49 -11.28
CA LEU A 325 -9.19 -4.48 -9.86
C LEU A 325 -8.40 -3.43 -9.07
N TYR A 326 -7.15 -3.15 -9.46
CA TYR A 326 -6.24 -2.24 -8.77
C TYR A 326 -5.89 -0.98 -9.59
N SER A 327 -6.62 -0.68 -10.66
CA SER A 327 -6.44 0.50 -11.50
C SER A 327 -5.05 0.62 -12.13
N GLY A 328 -4.68 -0.37 -12.88
CA GLY A 328 -3.39 -0.46 -13.55
C GLY A 328 -2.50 -1.55 -12.95
N ASP A 329 -1.20 -1.30 -12.90
CA ASP A 329 -0.19 -2.25 -12.44
C ASP A 329 0.61 -1.65 -11.25
N PRO A 330 -0.04 -1.29 -10.13
CA PRO A 330 0.64 -0.65 -9.02
C PRO A 330 1.57 -1.64 -8.32
N THR A 331 2.74 -1.14 -7.93
CA THR A 331 3.71 -1.89 -7.13
C THR A 331 3.63 -1.52 -5.65
N TRP A 332 2.95 -0.39 -5.34
CA TRP A 332 2.83 0.20 -4.01
C TRP A 332 4.17 0.32 -3.30
N VAL A 333 5.13 0.91 -4.00
CA VAL A 333 6.43 1.26 -3.45
C VAL A 333 6.24 2.47 -2.53
N THR A 334 5.77 2.22 -1.32
CA THR A 334 5.50 3.29 -0.37
C THR A 334 6.79 3.70 0.34
N TRP A 335 7.08 5.00 0.28
CA TRP A 335 8.18 5.65 0.97
C TRP A 335 7.63 6.63 2.00
N SER A 336 7.76 6.28 3.28
CA SER A 336 7.31 7.09 4.41
C SER A 336 8.35 8.17 4.73
N LEU A 337 7.91 9.40 4.91
CA LEU A 337 8.74 10.60 5.04
C LEU A 337 8.36 11.43 6.28
N ALA A 338 9.30 12.16 6.81
CA ALA A 338 9.09 13.15 7.88
C ALA A 338 8.56 12.55 9.22
N GLY A 339 7.67 13.23 9.92
CA GLY A 339 7.18 12.87 11.26
C GLY A 339 8.03 13.44 12.38
N ILE A 340 7.71 13.08 13.61
CA ILE A 340 8.35 13.56 14.85
C ILE A 340 8.97 12.37 15.61
N GLY A 341 10.21 12.51 16.06
CA GLY A 341 10.86 11.55 16.94
C GLY A 341 10.21 11.51 18.33
N GLU A 342 10.40 10.41 19.06
CA GLU A 342 9.95 10.30 20.46
C GLU A 342 10.60 11.36 21.36
N ASP A 343 11.77 11.84 21.00
CA ASP A 343 12.46 12.94 21.65
C ASP A 343 11.90 14.35 21.32
N GLY A 344 10.88 14.40 20.45
CA GLY A 344 10.19 15.61 20.01
C GLY A 344 10.87 16.35 18.85
N ARG A 345 12.03 15.90 18.37
CA ARG A 345 12.68 16.51 17.20
C ARG A 345 11.96 16.09 15.90
N PRO A 346 11.82 17.00 14.93
CA PRO A 346 11.30 16.58 13.61
C PRO A 346 12.29 15.64 12.90
N LEU A 347 11.76 14.62 12.25
CA LEU A 347 12.52 13.68 11.42
C LEU A 347 12.64 14.17 9.97
N VAL A 348 12.34 15.42 9.73
CA VAL A 348 12.56 16.11 8.46
C VAL A 348 14.05 16.32 8.24
N SER A 349 14.55 15.94 7.07
CA SER A 349 15.93 16.09 6.64
C SER A 349 16.00 16.76 5.27
N ARG A 350 17.19 17.12 4.79
CA ARG A 350 17.36 17.57 3.40
C ARG A 350 16.95 16.47 2.41
N THR A 351 17.17 15.21 2.74
CA THR A 351 16.75 14.09 1.88
C THR A 351 15.24 13.91 1.86
N THR A 352 14.51 14.31 2.91
CA THR A 352 13.04 14.41 2.86
C THR A 352 12.58 15.38 1.76
N PHE A 353 13.20 16.54 1.65
CA PHE A 353 12.95 17.50 0.57
C PHE A 353 13.37 16.96 -0.80
N ARG A 354 14.56 16.29 -0.89
CA ARG A 354 15.03 15.69 -2.15
C ARG A 354 14.09 14.64 -2.69
N ALA A 355 13.47 13.84 -1.81
CA ALA A 355 12.46 12.86 -2.20
C ALA A 355 11.26 13.53 -2.87
N LEU A 356 10.74 14.62 -2.31
CA LEU A 356 9.65 15.40 -2.91
C LEU A 356 10.08 16.07 -4.23
N GLN A 357 11.33 16.55 -4.30
CA GLN A 357 11.88 17.19 -5.51
C GLN A 357 11.91 16.27 -6.72
N THR A 358 11.99 14.94 -6.52
CA THR A 358 11.93 13.98 -7.64
C THR A 358 10.65 14.08 -8.46
N LEU A 359 9.54 14.57 -7.87
CA LEU A 359 8.30 14.80 -8.58
C LEU A 359 8.37 15.97 -9.58
N TYR A 360 9.29 16.91 -9.36
CA TYR A 360 9.60 17.96 -10.34
C TYR A 360 10.69 17.49 -11.33
N ASN A 361 11.75 16.85 -10.85
CA ASN A 361 12.88 16.44 -11.69
C ASN A 361 12.51 15.35 -12.72
N LEU A 362 11.61 14.44 -12.35
CA LEU A 362 11.18 13.30 -13.17
C LEU A 362 9.71 13.41 -13.64
N GLY A 363 9.02 14.46 -13.20
CA GLY A 363 7.57 14.61 -13.36
C GLY A 363 6.74 13.80 -12.38
N PRO A 364 5.44 14.14 -12.21
CA PRO A 364 4.51 13.42 -11.35
C PRO A 364 4.43 11.93 -11.73
N ALA A 365 4.31 11.07 -10.72
CA ALA A 365 4.13 9.65 -10.91
C ALA A 365 3.47 9.01 -9.68
N PRO A 366 2.76 7.88 -9.85
CA PRO A 366 2.20 7.11 -8.74
C PRO A 366 3.24 6.50 -7.82
N GLU A 367 4.42 6.19 -8.36
CA GLU A 367 5.50 5.48 -7.67
C GLU A 367 6.78 6.34 -7.60
N PRO A 368 7.51 6.30 -6.49
CA PRO A 368 7.09 5.75 -5.22
C PRO A 368 5.88 6.51 -4.63
N ASN A 369 5.03 5.79 -3.87
CA ASN A 369 3.92 6.40 -3.13
C ASN A 369 4.48 7.18 -1.94
N LEU A 370 4.76 8.46 -2.13
CA LEU A 370 5.35 9.34 -1.11
C LEU A 370 4.31 9.67 -0.04
N THR A 371 4.54 9.17 1.18
CA THR A 371 3.65 9.32 2.32
C THR A 371 4.29 10.21 3.37
N VAL A 372 3.73 11.39 3.58
CA VAL A 372 4.21 12.35 4.57
C VAL A 372 3.54 12.08 5.91
N PHE A 373 4.33 11.75 6.94
CA PHE A 373 3.85 11.66 8.31
C PHE A 373 3.68 13.08 8.86
N TRP A 374 2.41 13.51 8.85
CA TRP A 374 2.05 14.89 9.16
C TRP A 374 1.85 15.12 10.65
N SER A 375 2.47 16.17 11.15
CA SER A 375 2.22 16.73 12.48
C SER A 375 2.17 18.25 12.37
N PRO A 376 1.31 18.94 13.13
CA PRO A 376 1.34 20.42 13.24
C PRO A 376 2.70 20.95 13.70
N ARG A 377 3.53 20.11 14.35
CA ARG A 377 4.87 20.44 14.85
C ARG A 377 5.98 20.36 13.82
N LEU A 378 5.71 19.95 12.60
CA LEU A 378 6.70 19.92 11.52
C LEU A 378 7.19 21.33 11.19
N PRO A 379 8.46 21.48 10.73
CA PRO A 379 8.99 22.78 10.30
C PRO A 379 8.12 23.48 9.25
N GLY A 380 7.89 24.78 9.41
CA GLY A 380 7.04 25.55 8.51
C GLY A 380 7.45 25.48 7.04
N GLY A 381 8.75 25.62 6.76
CA GLY A 381 9.27 25.51 5.40
C GLY A 381 9.01 24.15 4.75
N PHE A 382 9.05 23.05 5.53
CA PHE A 382 8.69 21.74 5.02
C PHE A 382 7.19 21.59 4.76
N LYS A 383 6.33 22.07 5.68
CA LYS A 383 4.87 22.03 5.50
C LYS A 383 4.43 22.78 4.25
N GLU A 384 4.98 23.99 4.04
CA GLU A 384 4.72 24.78 2.84
C GLU A 384 5.17 24.07 1.56
N PHE A 385 6.37 23.48 1.57
CA PHE A 385 6.89 22.76 0.40
C PHE A 385 6.08 21.50 0.10
N ALA A 386 5.73 20.68 1.11
CA ALA A 386 4.92 19.49 0.92
C ALA A 386 3.50 19.83 0.41
N SER A 387 2.88 20.90 0.94
CA SER A 387 1.59 21.41 0.45
C SER A 387 1.69 21.88 -1.01
N LYS A 388 2.75 22.62 -1.37
CA LYS A 388 3.00 23.03 -2.76
C LYS A 388 3.12 21.83 -3.69
N VAL A 389 3.94 20.85 -3.33
CA VAL A 389 4.13 19.63 -4.15
C VAL A 389 2.82 18.86 -4.31
N ALA A 390 1.99 18.77 -3.25
CA ALA A 390 0.69 18.12 -3.33
C ALA A 390 -0.26 18.86 -4.30
N ILE A 391 -0.29 20.19 -4.26
CA ILE A 391 -1.09 21.01 -5.17
C ILE A 391 -0.64 20.83 -6.61
N ASP A 392 0.67 20.86 -6.85
CA ASP A 392 1.23 20.84 -8.21
C ASP A 392 1.15 19.45 -8.86
N THR A 393 1.12 18.37 -8.07
CA THR A 393 1.38 17.03 -8.61
C THR A 393 0.28 15.99 -8.31
N SER A 394 -0.54 16.21 -7.29
CA SER A 394 -1.48 15.21 -6.75
C SER A 394 -0.83 13.83 -6.44
N ALA A 395 0.48 13.82 -6.15
CA ALA A 395 1.27 12.59 -5.96
C ALA A 395 1.61 12.26 -4.51
N LEU A 396 1.23 13.12 -3.55
CA LEU A 396 1.47 12.91 -2.12
C LEU A 396 0.23 12.42 -1.39
N GLN A 397 0.47 11.64 -0.33
CA GLN A 397 -0.52 11.40 0.71
C GLN A 397 0.02 11.83 2.07
N PHE A 398 -0.90 12.06 3.00
CA PHE A 398 -0.58 12.52 4.35
C PHE A 398 -1.20 11.56 5.36
N GLU A 399 -0.44 11.22 6.40
CA GLU A 399 -0.91 10.37 7.50
C GLU A 399 -0.55 10.99 8.85
N SER A 400 -1.42 10.82 9.83
CA SER A 400 -1.25 11.43 11.15
C SER A 400 -0.13 10.76 11.95
N ASP A 401 1.00 11.44 12.05
CA ASP A 401 2.09 11.03 12.95
C ASP A 401 1.61 10.98 14.41
N GLU A 402 0.75 11.91 14.80
CA GLU A 402 0.23 12.01 16.17
C GLU A 402 -0.64 10.81 16.59
N LEU A 403 -1.35 10.17 15.65
CA LEU A 403 -2.12 8.95 15.91
C LEU A 403 -1.25 7.69 15.86
N MET A 404 -0.26 7.65 14.96
CA MET A 404 0.58 6.45 14.76
C MET A 404 1.69 6.33 15.80
N ARG A 405 2.40 7.41 16.08
CA ARG A 405 3.60 7.38 16.96
C ARG A 405 3.35 6.81 18.36
N PRO A 406 2.24 7.08 19.05
CA PRO A 406 1.98 6.46 20.36
C PRO A 406 1.83 4.95 20.32
N LYS A 407 1.47 4.37 19.13
CA LYS A 407 1.22 2.94 18.96
C LYS A 407 2.44 2.18 18.40
N TYR A 408 3.16 2.79 17.47
CA TYR A 408 4.20 2.13 16.68
C TYR A 408 5.60 2.70 16.94
N GLY A 409 5.71 3.81 17.70
CA GLY A 409 6.96 4.54 17.86
C GLY A 409 7.31 5.43 16.68
N ASP A 410 8.50 6.00 16.68
CA ASP A 410 8.98 6.93 15.66
C ASP A 410 9.68 6.26 14.47
N ASP A 411 9.94 4.95 14.55
CA ASP A 411 10.49 4.17 13.42
C ASP A 411 9.39 3.36 12.73
N THR A 412 8.37 4.08 12.29
CA THR A 412 7.16 3.56 11.65
C THR A 412 7.22 3.80 10.15
N ALA A 413 6.65 2.89 9.37
CA ALA A 413 6.43 3.06 7.93
C ALA A 413 5.07 2.49 7.52
N ILE A 414 4.62 2.90 6.34
CA ILE A 414 3.38 2.43 5.76
C ILE A 414 3.64 1.28 4.78
N ALA A 415 2.95 0.18 4.99
CA ALA A 415 2.89 -0.89 4.01
C ALA A 415 1.72 -0.66 3.06
N CYS A 416 2.00 -0.66 1.76
CA CYS A 416 1.00 -0.48 0.72
C CYS A 416 0.40 0.94 0.73
N CYS A 417 -0.81 1.08 1.28
CA CYS A 417 -1.63 2.28 1.18
C CYS A 417 -1.67 3.09 2.49
N VAL A 418 -2.08 2.44 3.59
CA VAL A 418 -2.40 3.12 4.87
C VAL A 418 -2.04 2.30 6.11
N SER A 419 -1.38 1.15 5.96
CA SER A 419 -1.12 0.22 7.06
C SER A 419 0.18 0.55 7.78
N ALA A 420 0.10 1.13 8.96
CA ALA A 420 1.26 1.47 9.77
C ALA A 420 1.88 0.23 10.44
N MET A 421 3.21 0.18 10.51
CA MET A 421 3.94 -0.84 11.27
C MET A 421 5.33 -0.35 11.67
N ALA A 422 5.84 -0.86 12.78
CA ALA A 422 7.23 -0.63 13.19
C ALA A 422 8.19 -1.41 12.29
N VAL A 423 9.13 -0.71 11.67
CA VAL A 423 10.04 -1.25 10.65
C VAL A 423 10.96 -2.30 11.25
N GLY A 424 11.04 -3.47 10.61
CA GLY A 424 11.87 -4.59 11.06
C GLY A 424 11.41 -5.29 12.33
N LYS A 425 10.29 -4.88 12.94
CA LYS A 425 9.72 -5.45 14.19
C LYS A 425 8.32 -6.02 14.02
N GLN A 426 7.60 -5.59 12.99
CA GLN A 426 6.24 -6.01 12.70
C GLN A 426 6.12 -6.51 11.26
N MET A 427 5.21 -7.46 11.05
CA MET A 427 4.75 -7.89 9.73
C MET A 427 3.23 -8.03 9.75
N GLN A 428 2.60 -7.86 8.61
CA GLN A 428 1.16 -7.97 8.50
C GLN A 428 0.75 -9.13 7.60
N PHE A 429 -0.12 -9.96 8.13
CA PHE A 429 -0.90 -10.89 7.32
C PHE A 429 -1.93 -10.08 6.53
N PHE A 430 -1.67 -9.90 5.24
CA PHE A 430 -2.50 -9.07 4.38
C PHE A 430 -3.91 -9.62 4.28
N GLY A 431 -4.88 -8.76 4.58
CA GLY A 431 -6.29 -9.09 4.46
C GLY A 431 -6.89 -8.72 3.11
N ALA A 432 -8.11 -9.15 2.95
CA ALA A 432 -9.01 -8.70 1.92
C ALA A 432 -9.89 -7.56 2.44
N ARG A 433 -11.08 -7.44 1.86
CA ARG A 433 -12.14 -6.59 2.40
C ARG A 433 -13.46 -7.32 2.34
N VAL A 434 -14.24 -7.16 3.41
CA VAL A 434 -15.64 -7.58 3.42
C VAL A 434 -16.51 -6.41 3.00
N ASN A 435 -17.57 -6.71 2.26
CA ASN A 435 -18.54 -5.73 1.80
C ASN A 435 -19.68 -5.62 2.83
N VAL A 436 -19.58 -4.63 3.74
CA VAL A 436 -20.57 -4.45 4.81
C VAL A 436 -21.94 -3.97 4.29
N ALA A 437 -21.99 -3.29 3.14
CA ALA A 437 -23.25 -2.93 2.49
C ALA A 437 -23.96 -4.17 1.93
N LYS A 438 -23.23 -5.07 1.29
CA LYS A 438 -23.78 -6.35 0.80
C LYS A 438 -24.23 -7.26 1.94
N ALA A 439 -23.50 -7.24 3.06
CA ALA A 439 -23.91 -7.96 4.27
C ALA A 439 -25.28 -7.47 4.80
N LEU A 440 -25.57 -6.17 4.71
CA LEU A 440 -26.88 -5.62 5.04
C LEU A 440 -27.99 -6.17 4.11
N LEU A 441 -27.70 -6.28 2.80
CA LEU A 441 -28.63 -6.86 1.85
C LEU A 441 -28.86 -8.35 2.09
N TYR A 442 -27.82 -9.09 2.50
CA TYR A 442 -27.97 -10.49 2.93
C TYR A 442 -28.79 -10.62 4.20
N ALA A 443 -28.63 -9.72 5.15
CA ALA A 443 -29.45 -9.68 6.36
C ALA A 443 -30.94 -9.48 6.04
N ILE A 444 -31.26 -8.62 5.07
CA ILE A 444 -32.62 -8.38 4.60
C ILE A 444 -33.18 -9.60 3.85
N ASN A 445 -32.34 -10.27 3.05
CA ASN A 445 -32.74 -11.37 2.16
C ASN A 445 -32.52 -12.78 2.76
N GLY A 446 -32.23 -12.91 4.06
CA GLY A 446 -32.04 -14.21 4.72
C GLY A 446 -30.84 -15.00 4.16
N GLY A 447 -29.73 -14.32 3.86
CA GLY A 447 -28.50 -14.93 3.34
C GLY A 447 -28.51 -15.24 1.85
N ARG A 448 -29.52 -14.78 1.12
CA ARG A 448 -29.57 -14.88 -0.35
C ARG A 448 -28.87 -13.69 -0.99
N ASP A 449 -28.08 -13.97 -2.01
CA ASP A 449 -27.41 -12.95 -2.83
C ASP A 449 -28.45 -12.19 -3.68
N GLU A 450 -28.52 -10.90 -3.50
CA GLU A 450 -29.53 -10.03 -4.14
C GLU A 450 -29.35 -9.87 -5.67
N MET A 451 -28.15 -10.18 -6.19
CA MET A 451 -27.84 -10.12 -7.61
C MET A 451 -28.15 -11.43 -8.36
N THR A 452 -27.99 -12.56 -7.68
CA THR A 452 -28.10 -13.88 -8.30
C THR A 452 -29.25 -14.73 -7.76
N GLY A 453 -29.85 -14.35 -6.63
CA GLY A 453 -30.89 -15.10 -5.92
C GLY A 453 -30.39 -16.38 -5.22
N LYS A 454 -29.09 -16.70 -5.34
CA LYS A 454 -28.49 -17.91 -4.73
C LYS A 454 -28.31 -17.72 -3.22
N THR A 455 -28.58 -18.77 -2.46
CA THR A 455 -28.24 -18.79 -1.03
C THR A 455 -26.73 -18.91 -0.87
N VAL A 456 -26.11 -17.89 -0.30
CA VAL A 456 -24.67 -17.85 0.04
C VAL A 456 -24.49 -18.24 1.50
N VAL A 457 -25.41 -17.83 2.35
CA VAL A 457 -25.42 -18.10 3.80
C VAL A 457 -26.71 -18.81 4.17
N ALA A 458 -26.61 -19.94 4.83
CA ALA A 458 -27.78 -20.67 5.33
C ALA A 458 -28.10 -20.30 6.79
N GLY A 459 -29.35 -20.54 7.21
CA GLY A 459 -29.78 -20.38 8.60
C GLY A 459 -30.23 -18.97 8.98
N PHE A 460 -30.38 -18.08 8.03
CA PHE A 460 -30.97 -16.76 8.24
C PHE A 460 -32.35 -16.68 7.60
N GLU A 461 -33.26 -16.03 8.31
CA GLU A 461 -34.62 -15.78 7.80
C GLU A 461 -34.66 -14.37 7.15
N PRO A 462 -35.34 -14.19 6.01
CA PRO A 462 -35.51 -12.87 5.41
C PRO A 462 -36.36 -11.95 6.31
N VAL A 463 -36.14 -10.64 6.15
CA VAL A 463 -36.99 -9.63 6.77
C VAL A 463 -38.29 -9.54 5.97
N GLU A 464 -39.42 -9.78 6.65
CA GLU A 464 -40.74 -9.73 6.03
C GLU A 464 -41.34 -8.30 6.04
N GLY A 465 -42.44 -8.12 5.34
CA GLY A 465 -43.21 -6.87 5.28
C GLY A 465 -42.89 -6.04 4.04
N GLU A 466 -43.80 -5.12 3.72
CA GLU A 466 -43.66 -4.16 2.62
C GLU A 466 -42.68 -3.03 2.98
N TYR A 467 -42.82 -2.52 4.22
CA TYR A 467 -41.90 -1.52 4.79
C TYR A 467 -40.99 -2.20 5.80
N LEU A 468 -39.69 -1.89 5.67
CA LEU A 468 -38.66 -2.49 6.53
C LEU A 468 -38.62 -1.77 7.88
N ASP A 469 -38.72 -2.55 8.96
CA ASP A 469 -38.52 -2.04 10.31
C ASP A 469 -37.03 -1.96 10.67
N TYR A 470 -36.58 -0.78 11.10
CA TYR A 470 -35.18 -0.53 11.46
C TYR A 470 -34.65 -1.51 12.52
N ALA A 471 -35.45 -1.76 13.60
CA ALA A 471 -34.96 -2.59 14.70
C ALA A 471 -34.73 -4.04 14.24
N THR A 472 -35.67 -4.57 13.45
CA THR A 472 -35.56 -5.91 12.85
C THR A 472 -34.38 -6.05 11.92
N VAL A 473 -34.17 -5.05 11.01
CA VAL A 473 -33.03 -5.06 10.09
C VAL A 473 -31.71 -4.95 10.85
N ALA A 474 -31.61 -4.08 11.85
CA ALA A 474 -30.42 -3.89 12.66
C ALA A 474 -30.02 -5.16 13.42
N GLU A 475 -30.98 -5.88 14.01
CA GLU A 475 -30.75 -7.17 14.68
C GLU A 475 -30.22 -8.23 13.69
N ARG A 476 -30.87 -8.35 12.51
CA ARG A 476 -30.43 -9.30 11.47
C ARG A 476 -29.06 -8.95 10.92
N TYR A 477 -28.77 -7.66 10.75
CA TYR A 477 -27.49 -7.18 10.28
C TYR A 477 -26.37 -7.47 11.29
N ASP A 478 -26.61 -7.27 12.57
CA ASP A 478 -25.64 -7.61 13.63
C ASP A 478 -25.27 -9.10 13.59
N ALA A 479 -26.28 -9.98 13.47
CA ALA A 479 -26.05 -11.42 13.33
C ALA A 479 -25.31 -11.78 12.03
N MET A 480 -25.59 -11.09 10.92
CA MET A 480 -24.91 -11.30 9.64
C MET A 480 -23.45 -10.86 9.72
N LEU A 481 -23.14 -9.76 10.41
CA LEU A 481 -21.76 -9.33 10.65
C LEU A 481 -20.97 -10.31 11.52
N GLU A 482 -21.62 -11.00 12.48
CA GLU A 482 -20.96 -12.06 13.27
C GLU A 482 -20.51 -13.23 12.39
N TRP A 483 -21.42 -13.74 11.56
CA TRP A 483 -21.10 -14.79 10.60
C TRP A 483 -20.01 -14.37 9.63
N LEU A 484 -20.10 -13.13 9.11
CA LEU A 484 -19.11 -12.62 8.14
C LEU A 484 -17.71 -12.49 8.76
N ALA A 485 -17.63 -12.06 10.03
CA ALA A 485 -16.37 -11.95 10.76
C ALA A 485 -15.70 -13.34 10.94
N GLU A 486 -16.48 -14.37 11.33
CA GLU A 486 -16.00 -15.74 11.47
C GLU A 486 -15.47 -16.29 10.14
N THR A 487 -16.27 -16.22 9.07
CA THR A 487 -15.91 -16.74 7.75
C THR A 487 -14.69 -16.02 7.18
N TYR A 488 -14.59 -14.70 7.42
CA TYR A 488 -13.48 -13.89 6.97
C TYR A 488 -12.16 -14.26 7.66
N VAL A 489 -12.14 -14.35 8.99
CA VAL A 489 -10.94 -14.78 9.74
C VAL A 489 -10.53 -16.19 9.36
N HIS A 490 -11.50 -17.10 9.16
CA HIS A 490 -11.23 -18.45 8.68
C HIS A 490 -10.51 -18.44 7.32
N ALA A 491 -11.02 -17.67 6.36
CA ALA A 491 -10.38 -17.55 5.04
C ALA A 491 -8.94 -17.02 5.13
N LEU A 492 -8.70 -15.99 5.96
CA LEU A 492 -7.38 -15.42 6.17
C LEU A 492 -6.42 -16.41 6.85
N ASN A 493 -6.88 -17.17 7.82
CA ASN A 493 -6.06 -18.20 8.46
C ASN A 493 -5.58 -19.25 7.47
N VAL A 494 -6.47 -19.73 6.58
CA VAL A 494 -6.10 -20.67 5.50
C VAL A 494 -5.03 -20.08 4.60
N ILE A 495 -5.23 -18.85 4.14
CA ILE A 495 -4.29 -18.19 3.22
C ILE A 495 -2.91 -18.05 3.85
N HIS A 496 -2.83 -17.51 5.06
CA HIS A 496 -1.55 -17.20 5.69
C HIS A 496 -0.80 -18.44 6.17
N TYR A 497 -1.51 -19.49 6.56
CA TYR A 497 -0.90 -20.81 6.78
C TYR A 497 -0.24 -21.33 5.49
N MET A 498 -0.95 -21.24 4.36
CA MET A 498 -0.41 -21.75 3.08
C MET A 498 0.72 -20.87 2.54
N HIS A 499 0.70 -19.55 2.81
CA HIS A 499 1.82 -18.68 2.51
C HIS A 499 3.08 -19.08 3.25
N ASP A 500 3.03 -19.23 4.56
CA ASP A 500 4.20 -19.63 5.35
C ASP A 500 4.71 -21.02 4.95
N LYS A 501 3.81 -21.89 4.49
CA LYS A 501 4.18 -23.25 4.09
C LYS A 501 4.84 -23.35 2.71
N TYR A 502 4.41 -22.54 1.74
CA TYR A 502 4.80 -22.71 0.34
C TYR A 502 5.45 -21.47 -0.28
N ALA A 503 5.36 -20.33 0.35
CA ALA A 503 5.81 -19.04 -0.17
C ALA A 503 6.32 -18.10 0.94
N TYR A 504 7.10 -18.66 1.89
CA TYR A 504 7.69 -17.87 2.97
C TYR A 504 8.60 -16.77 2.44
N GLU A 505 8.43 -15.57 2.93
CA GLU A 505 9.17 -14.36 2.51
C GLU A 505 10.53 -14.30 3.20
N ARG A 506 11.48 -15.10 2.71
CA ARG A 506 12.78 -15.38 3.32
C ARG A 506 13.62 -14.13 3.55
N LEU A 507 13.75 -13.30 2.52
CA LEU A 507 14.62 -12.13 2.60
C LEU A 507 14.01 -11.02 3.45
N GLU A 508 12.74 -10.70 3.25
CA GLU A 508 12.10 -9.67 4.07
C GLU A 508 12.14 -10.03 5.55
N MET A 509 11.87 -11.30 5.88
CA MET A 509 11.95 -11.79 7.27
C MET A 509 13.38 -11.88 7.78
N ALA A 510 14.40 -12.07 6.92
CA ALA A 510 15.80 -11.97 7.30
C ALA A 510 16.19 -10.55 7.76
N LEU A 511 15.48 -9.53 7.28
CA LEU A 511 15.67 -8.12 7.64
C LEU A 511 14.77 -7.67 8.80
N HIS A 512 14.23 -8.62 9.57
CA HIS A 512 13.46 -8.38 10.80
C HIS A 512 14.20 -8.86 12.04
N ASP A 513 13.77 -8.36 13.18
CA ASP A 513 14.16 -8.89 14.48
C ASP A 513 13.71 -10.36 14.61
N ARG A 514 14.35 -11.11 15.49
CA ARG A 514 13.98 -12.51 15.73
C ARG A 514 12.53 -12.65 16.22
N THR A 515 12.10 -11.75 17.11
CA THR A 515 10.72 -11.70 17.58
C THR A 515 9.95 -10.66 16.80
N VAL A 516 8.98 -11.12 16.00
CA VAL A 516 8.16 -10.27 15.13
C VAL A 516 6.73 -10.25 15.63
N LEU A 517 6.19 -9.07 15.88
CA LEU A 517 4.75 -8.90 16.11
C LEU A 517 4.02 -9.10 14.77
N ARG A 518 3.08 -10.04 14.77
CA ARG A 518 2.24 -10.30 13.60
C ARG A 518 0.88 -9.64 13.78
N THR A 519 0.42 -8.95 12.76
CA THR A 519 -0.94 -8.42 12.69
C THR A 519 -1.72 -9.11 11.57
N MET A 520 -3.04 -9.14 11.66
CA MET A 520 -3.93 -9.64 10.61
C MET A 520 -4.89 -8.55 10.20
N ALA A 521 -4.77 -8.10 8.97
CA ALA A 521 -5.59 -7.01 8.44
C ALA A 521 -6.99 -7.49 8.05
N CYS A 522 -8.01 -6.91 8.68
CA CYS A 522 -9.43 -7.25 8.47
C CYS A 522 -10.18 -6.03 7.91
N GLY A 523 -10.01 -5.74 6.62
CA GLY A 523 -10.58 -4.54 5.99
C GLY A 523 -12.08 -4.62 5.73
N ILE A 524 -12.75 -3.45 5.73
CA ILE A 524 -14.15 -3.28 5.33
C ILE A 524 -14.28 -2.33 4.14
N ALA A 525 -15.31 -2.55 3.33
CA ALA A 525 -15.72 -1.69 2.21
C ALA A 525 -17.23 -1.46 2.23
N GLY A 526 -17.69 -0.32 1.69
CA GLY A 526 -19.10 0.02 1.64
C GLY A 526 -19.64 0.66 2.92
N LEU A 527 -18.74 1.26 3.75
CA LEU A 527 -19.11 1.87 5.03
C LEU A 527 -20.18 2.94 4.88
N SER A 528 -19.98 3.91 3.97
CA SER A 528 -20.92 5.01 3.75
C SER A 528 -22.29 4.55 3.28
N VAL A 529 -22.34 3.56 2.39
CA VAL A 529 -23.59 2.96 1.89
C VAL A 529 -24.34 2.26 3.01
N ALA A 530 -23.65 1.46 3.83
CA ALA A 530 -24.27 0.78 4.97
C ALA A 530 -24.77 1.78 6.03
N ALA A 531 -23.98 2.81 6.36
CA ALA A 531 -24.34 3.86 7.31
C ALA A 531 -25.57 4.64 6.84
N ASP A 532 -25.58 5.08 5.57
CA ASP A 532 -26.70 5.81 4.98
C ASP A 532 -27.95 4.95 4.87
N SER A 533 -27.80 3.66 4.55
CA SER A 533 -28.91 2.70 4.51
C SER A 533 -29.56 2.52 5.90
N LEU A 534 -28.76 2.39 6.96
CA LEU A 534 -29.27 2.33 8.33
C LEU A 534 -29.92 3.65 8.77
N SER A 535 -29.36 4.78 8.33
CA SER A 535 -29.96 6.09 8.55
C SER A 535 -31.32 6.23 7.85
N ALA A 536 -31.41 5.81 6.58
CA ALA A 536 -32.66 5.80 5.82
C ALA A 536 -33.73 4.92 6.49
N LEU A 537 -33.36 3.72 6.89
CA LEU A 537 -34.27 2.78 7.61
C LEU A 537 -34.80 3.36 8.94
N LYS A 538 -33.98 4.20 9.62
CA LYS A 538 -34.33 4.77 10.91
C LYS A 538 -35.14 6.06 10.82
N TYR A 539 -34.84 6.92 9.86
CA TYR A 539 -35.41 8.28 9.80
C TYR A 539 -36.36 8.51 8.64
N ALA A 540 -36.39 7.63 7.66
CA ALA A 540 -37.32 7.65 6.54
C ALA A 540 -38.22 6.37 6.56
N ARG A 541 -39.07 6.22 5.55
CA ARG A 541 -39.84 4.99 5.32
C ARG A 541 -39.27 4.28 4.11
N VAL A 542 -38.75 3.07 4.29
CA VAL A 542 -38.16 2.27 3.22
C VAL A 542 -39.07 1.12 2.83
N ARG A 543 -39.57 1.15 1.61
CA ARG A 543 -40.40 0.07 1.03
C ARG A 543 -39.50 -0.90 0.26
N ALA A 544 -39.62 -2.18 0.54
CA ALA A 544 -38.88 -3.23 -0.18
C ALA A 544 -39.63 -3.67 -1.43
N ILE A 545 -38.95 -3.65 -2.57
CA ILE A 545 -39.47 -4.16 -3.85
C ILE A 545 -38.96 -5.59 -4.00
N ARG A 546 -39.93 -6.55 -4.05
CA ARG A 546 -39.63 -7.98 -4.11
C ARG A 546 -39.98 -8.57 -5.47
N ASP A 547 -39.18 -9.54 -5.90
CA ASP A 547 -39.49 -10.37 -7.06
C ASP A 547 -40.47 -11.50 -6.71
N GLU A 548 -40.82 -12.33 -7.69
CA GLU A 548 -41.74 -13.46 -7.54
C GLU A 548 -41.26 -14.52 -6.53
N THR A 549 -39.95 -14.55 -6.22
CA THR A 549 -39.34 -15.47 -5.25
C THR A 549 -39.26 -14.88 -3.84
N GLY A 550 -39.77 -13.65 -3.65
CA GLY A 550 -39.68 -12.90 -2.42
C GLY A 550 -38.31 -12.25 -2.15
N LEU A 551 -37.38 -12.31 -3.09
CA LEU A 551 -36.10 -11.64 -2.99
C LEU A 551 -36.28 -10.12 -3.12
N VAL A 552 -35.70 -9.34 -2.21
CA VAL A 552 -35.70 -7.88 -2.31
C VAL A 552 -34.65 -7.47 -3.36
N THR A 553 -35.12 -6.90 -4.44
CA THR A 553 -34.29 -6.46 -5.58
C THR A 553 -34.19 -4.94 -5.72
N GLY A 554 -34.97 -4.19 -4.94
CA GLY A 554 -34.98 -2.74 -4.97
C GLY A 554 -35.64 -2.13 -3.73
N TYR A 555 -35.50 -0.81 -3.60
CA TYR A 555 -36.04 -0.04 -2.47
C TYR A 555 -36.65 1.26 -2.97
N GLU A 556 -37.72 1.70 -2.33
CA GLU A 556 -38.27 3.04 -2.44
C GLU A 556 -38.21 3.73 -1.08
N THR A 557 -37.49 4.83 -0.99
CA THR A 557 -37.27 5.56 0.26
C THR A 557 -38.10 6.84 0.25
N GLU A 558 -39.10 6.91 1.14
CA GLU A 558 -40.00 8.03 1.29
C GLU A 558 -39.58 8.91 2.47
N GLY A 559 -39.38 10.20 2.21
CA GLY A 559 -38.93 11.18 3.21
C GLY A 559 -37.45 11.48 3.12
N THR A 560 -36.92 12.16 4.12
CA THR A 560 -35.53 12.57 4.21
C THR A 560 -34.85 11.91 5.42
N TYR A 561 -33.56 11.69 5.29
CA TYR A 561 -32.72 11.15 6.37
C TYR A 561 -31.36 11.87 6.40
N PRO A 562 -30.70 11.97 7.57
CA PRO A 562 -29.36 12.54 7.64
C PRO A 562 -28.37 11.59 6.95
N ALA A 563 -27.54 12.13 6.04
CA ALA A 563 -26.51 11.39 5.33
C ALA A 563 -25.14 11.58 5.98
N TYR A 564 -24.33 10.53 5.95
CA TYR A 564 -22.94 10.54 6.37
C TYR A 564 -22.11 11.51 5.52
N GLY A 565 -21.19 12.26 6.17
CA GLY A 565 -20.34 13.24 5.48
C GLY A 565 -20.78 14.70 5.67
N ASN A 566 -21.72 14.98 6.55
CA ASN A 566 -22.25 16.33 6.83
C ASN A 566 -21.95 16.79 8.26
N ASN A 567 -21.03 16.12 8.96
CA ASN A 567 -20.74 16.36 10.38
C ASN A 567 -21.98 16.26 11.28
N ASP A 568 -22.93 15.40 10.91
CA ASP A 568 -24.19 15.16 11.65
C ASP A 568 -24.08 13.83 12.43
N ASP A 569 -24.04 13.94 13.76
CA ASP A 569 -23.89 12.76 14.63
C ASP A 569 -25.04 11.74 14.51
N ARG A 570 -26.22 12.14 13.97
CA ARG A 570 -27.32 11.21 13.70
C ARG A 570 -26.97 10.20 12.61
N ALA A 571 -26.15 10.60 11.62
CA ALA A 571 -25.65 9.74 10.55
C ALA A 571 -24.27 9.16 10.87
N ASP A 572 -23.33 10.01 11.32
CA ASP A 572 -21.93 9.62 11.57
C ASP A 572 -21.79 8.48 12.58
N ARG A 573 -22.71 8.38 13.56
CA ARG A 573 -22.70 7.29 14.54
C ARG A 573 -22.88 5.92 13.89
N PHE A 574 -23.65 5.78 12.80
CA PHE A 574 -23.81 4.48 12.13
C PHE A 574 -22.50 3.99 11.54
N ALA A 575 -21.74 4.91 10.94
CA ALA A 575 -20.40 4.58 10.43
C ALA A 575 -19.46 4.16 11.57
N LYS A 576 -19.45 4.91 12.68
CA LYS A 576 -18.67 4.57 13.89
C LYS A 576 -19.07 3.21 14.46
N ASP A 577 -20.38 2.97 14.60
CA ASP A 577 -20.91 1.73 15.18
C ASP A 577 -20.57 0.51 14.31
N ILE A 578 -20.63 0.62 12.97
CA ILE A 578 -20.23 -0.45 12.05
C ILE A 578 -18.74 -0.79 12.22
N VAL A 579 -17.86 0.23 12.22
CA VAL A 579 -16.41 0.02 12.40
C VAL A 579 -16.12 -0.65 13.73
N HIS A 580 -16.68 -0.13 14.82
CA HIS A 580 -16.49 -0.69 16.16
C HIS A 580 -17.05 -2.11 16.27
N THR A 581 -18.32 -2.32 15.91
CA THR A 581 -19.00 -3.60 16.06
C THR A 581 -18.33 -4.70 15.25
N PHE A 582 -17.98 -4.42 14.00
CA PHE A 582 -17.30 -5.42 13.16
C PHE A 582 -15.93 -5.80 13.73
N MET A 583 -15.16 -4.84 14.21
CA MET A 583 -13.87 -5.13 14.84
C MET A 583 -14.02 -5.97 16.12
N GLN A 584 -15.03 -5.68 16.98
CA GLN A 584 -15.30 -6.50 18.16
C GLN A 584 -15.66 -7.95 17.80
N LYS A 585 -16.40 -8.16 16.69
CA LYS A 585 -16.76 -9.50 16.21
C LYS A 585 -15.52 -10.24 15.67
N VAL A 586 -14.70 -9.59 14.86
CA VAL A 586 -13.45 -10.15 14.33
C VAL A 586 -12.50 -10.60 15.45
N ARG A 587 -12.36 -9.81 16.51
CA ARG A 587 -11.50 -10.11 17.68
C ARG A 587 -11.90 -11.37 18.45
N LYS A 588 -13.10 -11.92 18.27
CA LYS A 588 -13.53 -13.16 18.92
C LYS A 588 -12.87 -14.42 18.34
N HIS A 589 -12.37 -14.35 17.12
CA HIS A 589 -11.91 -15.51 16.38
C HIS A 589 -10.38 -15.64 16.43
N PRO A 590 -9.84 -16.84 16.70
CA PRO A 590 -8.40 -17.04 16.77
C PRO A 590 -7.74 -16.87 15.39
N THR A 591 -6.57 -16.25 15.38
CA THR A 591 -5.78 -16.00 14.18
C THR A 591 -4.62 -16.97 14.06
N TYR A 592 -4.18 -17.18 12.83
CA TYR A 592 -2.96 -17.93 12.54
C TYR A 592 -1.74 -17.29 13.23
N ARG A 593 -0.94 -18.09 13.93
CA ARG A 593 0.25 -17.68 14.72
C ARG A 593 -0.06 -16.60 15.78
N GLY A 594 -1.26 -16.50 16.28
CA GLY A 594 -1.65 -15.53 17.29
C GLY A 594 -1.53 -14.07 16.84
N ALA A 595 -1.69 -13.80 15.54
CA ALA A 595 -1.62 -12.46 15.00
C ALA A 595 -2.68 -11.55 15.63
N VAL A 596 -2.31 -10.29 15.92
CA VAL A 596 -3.23 -9.28 16.45
C VAL A 596 -4.11 -8.79 15.31
N HIS A 597 -5.43 -8.81 15.51
CA HIS A 597 -6.37 -8.27 14.53
C HIS A 597 -6.20 -6.76 14.40
N THR A 598 -6.20 -6.29 13.16
CA THR A 598 -6.33 -4.87 12.80
C THR A 598 -7.42 -4.72 11.75
N GLN A 599 -7.98 -3.53 11.61
CA GLN A 599 -9.04 -3.24 10.62
C GLN A 599 -8.67 -2.01 9.82
N SER A 600 -9.02 -2.02 8.52
CA SER A 600 -8.96 -0.84 7.66
C SER A 600 -10.33 -0.46 7.10
N VAL A 601 -10.54 0.84 6.89
CA VAL A 601 -11.63 1.38 6.09
C VAL A 601 -11.03 1.89 4.79
N LEU A 602 -10.94 1.00 3.80
CA LEU A 602 -10.21 1.24 2.56
C LEU A 602 -10.81 0.38 1.44
N THR A 603 -11.09 0.97 0.28
CA THR A 603 -11.56 0.23 -0.91
C THR A 603 -10.49 -0.01 -1.94
N ILE A 604 -9.37 0.73 -1.87
CA ILE A 604 -8.47 0.85 -3.01
C ILE A 604 -9.28 1.41 -4.20
N THR A 605 -9.04 0.98 -5.41
CA THR A 605 -9.90 1.31 -6.58
C THR A 605 -10.98 0.27 -6.84
N SER A 606 -11.09 -0.70 -5.95
CA SER A 606 -12.11 -1.76 -6.05
C SER A 606 -13.52 -1.27 -5.71
N ASN A 607 -13.69 0.03 -5.34
CA ASN A 607 -15.00 0.63 -5.10
C ASN A 607 -15.97 0.42 -6.28
N VAL A 608 -15.47 0.50 -7.53
CA VAL A 608 -16.24 0.18 -8.74
C VAL A 608 -16.67 -1.29 -8.76
N VAL A 609 -15.73 -2.20 -8.48
CA VAL A 609 -15.99 -3.66 -8.46
C VAL A 609 -16.96 -4.04 -7.35
N TYR A 610 -16.84 -3.44 -6.15
CA TYR A 610 -17.81 -3.65 -5.07
C TYR A 610 -19.20 -3.19 -5.48
N GLY A 611 -19.31 -2.00 -6.09
CA GLY A 611 -20.57 -1.47 -6.58
C GLY A 611 -21.23 -2.38 -7.60
N LYS A 612 -20.50 -2.82 -8.63
CA LYS A 612 -20.97 -3.76 -9.66
C LYS A 612 -21.57 -5.05 -9.11
N LYS A 613 -21.03 -5.55 -8.00
CA LYS A 613 -21.46 -6.79 -7.35
C LYS A 613 -22.52 -6.59 -6.26
N THR A 614 -23.02 -5.36 -6.07
CA THR A 614 -23.98 -5.02 -5.01
C THR A 614 -25.27 -4.48 -5.63
N GLY A 615 -26.39 -5.04 -5.22
CA GLY A 615 -27.73 -4.62 -5.62
C GLY A 615 -28.08 -3.21 -5.14
N ALA A 616 -29.31 -2.76 -5.42
CA ALA A 616 -29.83 -1.50 -4.88
C ALA A 616 -29.84 -1.55 -3.34
N THR A 617 -29.71 -0.39 -2.71
CA THR A 617 -29.59 -0.27 -1.25
C THR A 617 -30.66 0.67 -0.65
N PRO A 618 -31.03 0.50 0.62
CA PRO A 618 -32.10 1.29 1.27
C PRO A 618 -31.91 2.79 1.25
N ASP A 619 -30.67 3.26 1.12
CA ASP A 619 -30.31 4.68 0.99
C ASP A 619 -30.61 5.29 -0.39
N GLY A 620 -31.18 4.49 -1.31
CA GLY A 620 -31.55 4.91 -2.67
C GLY A 620 -30.44 4.75 -3.71
N ARG A 621 -29.27 4.14 -3.36
CA ARG A 621 -28.21 3.83 -4.34
C ARG A 621 -28.72 2.74 -5.29
N PRO A 622 -28.68 2.94 -6.62
CA PRO A 622 -29.09 1.92 -7.59
C PRO A 622 -28.11 0.74 -7.63
N ALA A 623 -28.60 -0.41 -8.11
CA ALA A 623 -27.77 -1.59 -8.30
C ALA A 623 -26.60 -1.31 -9.28
N GLY A 624 -25.41 -1.78 -8.94
CA GLY A 624 -24.22 -1.67 -9.77
C GLY A 624 -23.49 -0.33 -9.71
N GLU A 625 -24.04 0.70 -9.09
CA GLU A 625 -23.35 1.98 -8.93
C GLU A 625 -22.08 1.83 -8.06
N PRO A 626 -20.94 2.46 -8.42
CA PRO A 626 -19.72 2.44 -7.60
C PRO A 626 -19.96 2.91 -6.16
N PHE A 627 -19.23 2.31 -5.22
CA PHE A 627 -19.17 2.83 -3.85
C PHE A 627 -18.27 4.07 -3.79
N ALA A 628 -18.42 4.89 -2.75
CA ALA A 628 -17.42 5.88 -2.42
C ALA A 628 -16.08 5.21 -2.05
N PRO A 629 -14.92 5.83 -2.36
CA PRO A 629 -13.63 5.27 -2.01
C PRO A 629 -13.37 5.35 -0.49
N GLY A 630 -12.91 4.25 0.09
CA GLY A 630 -12.50 4.18 1.49
C GLY A 630 -13.60 4.58 2.47
N ALA A 631 -13.28 5.56 3.30
CA ALA A 631 -14.18 6.13 4.31
C ALA A 631 -14.96 7.35 3.81
N ASN A 632 -14.82 7.71 2.54
CA ASN A 632 -15.53 8.86 1.97
C ASN A 632 -17.05 8.71 2.08
N PRO A 633 -17.79 9.81 2.25
CA PRO A 633 -19.22 9.86 1.97
C PRO A 633 -19.52 9.46 0.53
N MET A 634 -20.73 8.99 0.26
CA MET A 634 -21.19 8.77 -1.11
C MET A 634 -21.20 10.10 -1.89
N ASN A 635 -20.81 10.03 -3.16
CA ASN A 635 -20.70 11.18 -4.04
C ASN A 635 -22.00 12.00 -4.06
N GLY A 636 -21.89 13.30 -3.82
CA GLY A 636 -23.00 14.24 -3.83
C GLY A 636 -23.88 14.23 -2.58
N ARG A 637 -23.51 13.48 -1.52
CA ARG A 637 -24.26 13.47 -0.24
C ARG A 637 -23.64 14.34 0.84
N ASP A 638 -22.39 14.77 0.66
CA ASP A 638 -21.66 15.68 1.52
C ASP A 638 -21.96 17.15 1.14
N GLU A 639 -23.20 17.59 1.46
CA GLU A 639 -23.75 18.86 1.02
C GLU A 639 -23.26 20.07 1.84
N HIS A 640 -22.67 19.83 3.03
CA HIS A 640 -22.24 20.89 3.96
C HIS A 640 -20.78 21.35 3.73
N GLY A 641 -20.17 20.97 2.60
CA GLY A 641 -18.82 21.39 2.20
C GLY A 641 -17.72 20.48 2.72
N TYR A 642 -16.50 20.81 2.29
CA TYR A 642 -15.31 19.97 2.49
C TYR A 642 -15.02 19.68 3.96
N LEU A 643 -15.01 20.71 4.82
CA LEU A 643 -14.67 20.53 6.24
C LEU A 643 -15.65 19.63 6.97
N ALA A 644 -16.96 19.73 6.67
CA ALA A 644 -17.96 18.85 7.26
C ALA A 644 -17.74 17.40 6.84
N SER A 645 -17.44 17.17 5.54
CA SER A 645 -17.11 15.85 5.00
C SER A 645 -15.88 15.23 5.71
N ALA A 646 -14.79 15.98 5.81
CA ALA A 646 -13.57 15.54 6.47
C ALA A 646 -13.77 15.27 7.96
N LEU A 647 -14.53 16.12 8.67
CA LEU A 647 -14.83 15.93 10.09
C LEU A 647 -15.69 14.69 10.37
N SER A 648 -16.64 14.33 9.50
CA SER A 648 -17.35 13.04 9.62
C SER A 648 -16.40 11.84 9.58
N VAL A 649 -15.40 11.87 8.69
CA VAL A 649 -14.39 10.81 8.59
C VAL A 649 -13.46 10.81 9.80
N ALA A 650 -13.06 11.99 10.30
CA ALA A 650 -12.20 12.12 11.48
C ALA A 650 -12.82 11.56 12.78
N LYS A 651 -14.15 11.40 12.83
CA LYS A 651 -14.84 10.77 13.97
C LYS A 651 -14.73 9.26 14.01
N LEU A 652 -14.27 8.60 12.94
CA LEU A 652 -14.13 7.14 12.91
C LEU A 652 -13.06 6.69 13.92
N PRO A 653 -13.31 5.62 14.70
CA PRO A 653 -12.43 5.25 15.79
C PRO A 653 -11.15 4.60 15.26
N TYR A 654 -10.02 5.31 15.33
CA TYR A 654 -8.73 4.77 14.90
C TYR A 654 -8.30 3.53 15.70
N ASP A 655 -8.63 3.45 17.01
CA ASP A 655 -8.35 2.28 17.84
C ASP A 655 -9.04 0.98 17.39
N ASP A 656 -10.12 1.10 16.63
CA ASP A 656 -10.78 -0.03 15.98
C ASP A 656 -10.42 -0.18 14.49
N ALA A 657 -9.66 0.75 13.94
CA ALA A 657 -9.25 0.76 12.53
C ALA A 657 -7.76 1.11 12.35
N GLU A 658 -6.89 0.47 13.14
CA GLU A 658 -5.44 0.70 13.16
C GLU A 658 -4.72 0.34 11.84
N ASP A 659 -5.35 -0.44 10.98
CA ASP A 659 -4.86 -0.72 9.62
C ASP A 659 -5.20 0.41 8.63
N GLY A 660 -5.74 1.51 9.12
CA GLY A 660 -5.91 2.78 8.43
C GLY A 660 -7.33 3.12 7.98
N ILE A 661 -7.60 4.42 7.93
CA ILE A 661 -8.87 5.01 7.51
C ILE A 661 -8.59 5.94 6.33
N SER A 662 -8.96 5.52 5.12
CA SER A 662 -8.63 6.26 3.90
C SER A 662 -9.66 7.33 3.58
N LEU A 663 -9.22 8.58 3.47
CA LEU A 663 -9.98 9.71 2.94
C LEU A 663 -9.31 10.22 1.66
N THR A 664 -10.08 10.41 0.59
CA THR A 664 -9.59 10.95 -0.69
C THR A 664 -10.49 12.06 -1.16
N ASN A 665 -9.94 13.25 -1.33
CA ASN A 665 -10.68 14.46 -1.70
C ASN A 665 -10.17 15.05 -2.99
N THR A 666 -11.08 15.68 -3.75
CA THR A 666 -10.75 16.54 -4.88
C THR A 666 -11.21 17.95 -4.56
N ILE A 667 -10.27 18.88 -4.56
CA ILE A 667 -10.52 20.30 -4.28
C ILE A 667 -10.17 21.08 -5.54
N THR A 668 -11.06 21.98 -5.97
CA THR A 668 -10.72 22.84 -7.10
C THR A 668 -9.66 23.85 -6.69
N PRO A 669 -8.72 24.24 -7.57
CA PRO A 669 -7.68 25.21 -7.22
C PRO A 669 -8.20 26.51 -6.62
N ASP A 670 -9.32 27.02 -7.15
CA ASP A 670 -9.94 28.27 -6.69
C ASP A 670 -10.55 28.17 -5.28
N ALA A 671 -10.95 26.95 -4.85
CA ALA A 671 -11.43 26.72 -3.48
C ALA A 671 -10.31 26.87 -2.45
N LEU A 672 -9.07 26.53 -2.81
CA LEU A 672 -7.89 26.74 -1.97
C LEU A 672 -7.42 28.19 -1.94
N GLY A 673 -7.70 28.99 -2.96
CA GLY A 673 -7.30 30.40 -3.01
C GLY A 673 -6.97 30.87 -4.42
N ARG A 674 -6.84 32.20 -4.55
CA ARG A 674 -6.60 32.85 -5.85
C ARG A 674 -5.11 32.90 -6.22
N THR A 675 -4.25 32.93 -5.22
CA THR A 675 -2.80 32.99 -5.39
C THR A 675 -2.16 31.67 -4.96
N GLU A 676 -0.98 31.37 -5.48
CA GLU A 676 -0.19 30.20 -5.07
C GLU A 676 0.03 30.18 -3.55
N ARG A 677 0.37 31.32 -2.98
CA ARG A 677 0.60 31.45 -1.53
C ARG A 677 -0.65 31.14 -0.72
N GLU A 678 -1.80 31.69 -1.09
CA GLU A 678 -3.07 31.37 -0.42
C GLU A 678 -3.39 29.88 -0.49
N ARG A 679 -3.18 29.26 -1.64
CA ARG A 679 -3.42 27.80 -1.83
C ARG A 679 -2.55 26.96 -0.92
N ILE A 680 -1.28 27.30 -0.80
CA ILE A 680 -0.33 26.60 0.08
C ILE A 680 -0.71 26.79 1.54
N GLU A 681 -0.96 28.03 1.98
CA GLU A 681 -1.35 28.34 3.36
C GLU A 681 -2.67 27.65 3.75
N ASN A 682 -3.66 27.66 2.86
CA ASN A 682 -4.96 27.04 3.12
C ASN A 682 -4.88 25.51 3.14
N LEU A 683 -4.15 24.87 2.23
CA LEU A 683 -3.96 23.43 2.28
C LEU A 683 -3.20 23.00 3.53
N THR A 684 -2.16 23.75 3.92
CA THR A 684 -1.42 23.52 5.17
C THR A 684 -2.35 23.61 6.38
N GLY A 685 -3.21 24.63 6.43
CA GLY A 685 -4.21 24.81 7.48
C GLY A 685 -5.25 23.70 7.53
N VAL A 686 -5.68 23.22 6.38
CA VAL A 686 -6.60 22.06 6.26
C VAL A 686 -5.95 20.79 6.83
N LEU A 687 -4.71 20.50 6.46
CA LEU A 687 -3.97 19.33 6.97
C LEU A 687 -3.77 19.43 8.49
N ASP A 688 -3.34 20.58 9.00
CA ASP A 688 -3.18 20.79 10.44
C ASP A 688 -4.51 20.60 11.19
N GLY A 689 -5.59 21.17 10.69
CA GLY A 689 -6.91 21.10 11.30
C GLY A 689 -7.51 19.69 11.27
N TYR A 690 -7.40 19.00 10.14
CA TYR A 690 -7.89 17.64 10.01
C TYR A 690 -7.16 16.65 10.93
N MET A 691 -5.82 16.69 10.94
CA MET A 691 -5.02 15.80 11.79
C MET A 691 -5.21 16.11 13.28
N ALA A 692 -5.30 17.39 13.66
CA ALA A 692 -5.61 17.80 15.04
C ALA A 692 -7.04 17.39 15.45
N GLY A 693 -7.98 17.29 14.52
CA GLY A 693 -9.34 16.80 14.72
C GLY A 693 -9.50 15.29 14.81
N GLY A 694 -8.40 14.52 14.77
CA GLY A 694 -8.40 13.05 14.84
C GLY A 694 -8.43 12.35 13.48
N GLY A 695 -8.26 13.09 12.38
CA GLY A 695 -8.12 12.50 11.05
C GLY A 695 -6.85 11.68 10.93
N PHE A 696 -6.95 10.49 10.32
CA PHE A 696 -5.81 9.58 10.17
C PHE A 696 -5.06 9.81 8.87
N HIS A 697 -5.74 9.76 7.72
CA HIS A 697 -5.13 9.78 6.41
C HIS A 697 -5.88 10.73 5.47
N MET A 698 -5.13 11.43 4.62
CA MET A 698 -5.69 12.30 3.59
C MET A 698 -4.93 12.18 2.27
N ASN A 699 -5.66 11.85 1.23
CA ASN A 699 -5.28 12.07 -0.16
C ASN A 699 -5.93 13.35 -0.67
N VAL A 700 -5.16 14.20 -1.34
CA VAL A 700 -5.65 15.44 -1.93
C VAL A 700 -5.34 15.48 -3.41
N ASN A 701 -6.37 15.64 -4.24
CA ASN A 701 -6.26 16.02 -5.64
C ASN A 701 -6.60 17.50 -5.74
N VAL A 702 -5.72 18.29 -6.35
CA VAL A 702 -6.00 19.71 -6.63
C VAL A 702 -6.06 19.87 -8.15
N LEU A 703 -7.26 19.79 -8.69
CA LEU A 703 -7.50 19.83 -10.13
C LEU A 703 -8.97 20.13 -10.47
N ASP A 704 -9.20 20.50 -11.71
CA ASP A 704 -10.54 20.78 -12.25
C ASP A 704 -11.07 19.56 -13.02
N ARG A 705 -12.40 19.43 -13.05
CA ARG A 705 -13.09 18.41 -13.82
C ARG A 705 -12.72 18.45 -15.30
N ALA A 706 -12.60 19.67 -15.88
CA ALA A 706 -12.23 19.87 -17.27
C ALA A 706 -10.87 19.26 -17.63
N THR A 707 -9.90 19.28 -16.72
CA THR A 707 -8.58 18.63 -16.91
C THR A 707 -8.72 17.11 -17.04
N LEU A 708 -9.58 16.49 -16.24
CA LEU A 708 -9.82 15.04 -16.30
C LEU A 708 -10.59 14.65 -17.56
N GLU A 709 -11.58 15.46 -17.98
CA GLU A 709 -12.33 15.23 -19.20
C GLU A 709 -11.42 15.37 -20.43
N ASP A 710 -10.53 16.37 -20.47
CA ASP A 710 -9.54 16.50 -21.53
C ASP A 710 -8.54 15.33 -21.54
N ALA A 711 -8.04 14.92 -20.37
CA ALA A 711 -7.12 13.78 -20.26
C ALA A 711 -7.77 12.45 -20.66
N MET A 712 -9.09 12.32 -20.52
CA MET A 712 -9.84 11.14 -20.93
C MET A 712 -10.02 11.07 -22.47
N GLU A 713 -10.18 12.23 -23.12
CA GLU A 713 -10.36 12.33 -24.58
C GLU A 713 -9.02 12.47 -25.33
N HIS A 714 -8.03 13.14 -24.69
CA HIS A 714 -6.71 13.46 -25.25
C HIS A 714 -5.57 13.01 -24.34
N PRO A 715 -5.42 11.69 -24.09
CA PRO A 715 -4.44 11.16 -23.13
C PRO A 715 -2.98 11.49 -23.49
N GLU A 716 -2.70 11.77 -24.76
CA GLU A 716 -1.37 12.20 -25.24
C GLU A 716 -0.94 13.56 -24.68
N ASN A 717 -1.87 14.44 -24.32
CA ASN A 717 -1.61 15.74 -23.74
C ASN A 717 -1.28 15.63 -22.23
N HIS A 718 -1.66 14.52 -21.58
CA HIS A 718 -1.58 14.31 -20.14
C HIS A 718 -0.87 13.00 -19.75
N PRO A 719 0.29 12.65 -20.33
CA PRO A 719 0.89 11.30 -20.20
C PRO A 719 1.30 10.95 -18.76
N GLN A 720 1.54 11.94 -17.91
CA GLN A 720 1.96 11.77 -16.52
C GLN A 720 0.91 12.27 -15.51
N LEU A 721 -0.33 12.56 -15.94
CA LEU A 721 -1.38 13.00 -15.02
C LEU A 721 -1.59 11.96 -13.94
N THR A 722 -1.18 12.32 -12.74
CA THR A 722 -1.26 11.48 -11.54
C THR A 722 -2.44 11.95 -10.70
N ILE A 723 -3.26 11.00 -10.24
CA ILE A 723 -4.37 11.27 -9.34
C ILE A 723 -4.31 10.32 -8.15
N ARG A 724 -4.76 10.83 -7.00
CA ARG A 724 -5.01 10.02 -5.80
C ARG A 724 -6.38 9.35 -5.92
N VAL A 725 -6.45 8.06 -5.63
CA VAL A 725 -7.70 7.30 -5.78
C VAL A 725 -8.27 6.77 -4.47
N SER A 726 -7.52 6.03 -3.69
CA SER A 726 -7.86 5.58 -2.34
C SER A 726 -6.62 4.92 -1.71
N GLY A 727 -5.87 5.66 -0.89
CA GLY A 727 -4.65 5.18 -0.25
C GLY A 727 -3.41 5.14 -1.15
N TYR A 728 -3.52 5.39 -2.47
CA TYR A 728 -2.40 5.48 -3.41
C TYR A 728 -2.76 6.32 -4.62
N ALA A 729 -1.78 6.62 -5.46
CA ALA A 729 -1.96 7.32 -6.72
C ALA A 729 -1.95 6.35 -7.91
N VAL A 730 -2.53 6.81 -9.01
CA VAL A 730 -2.49 6.12 -10.30
C VAL A 730 -2.25 7.14 -11.41
N ASN A 731 -1.78 6.65 -12.55
CA ASN A 731 -1.76 7.46 -13.77
C ASN A 731 -3.17 7.42 -14.39
N PHE A 732 -3.83 8.58 -14.47
CA PHE A 732 -5.22 8.70 -14.89
C PHE A 732 -5.49 8.10 -16.28
N VAL A 733 -4.55 8.30 -17.22
CA VAL A 733 -4.73 7.81 -18.60
C VAL A 733 -4.57 6.28 -18.74
N ARG A 734 -4.13 5.60 -17.68
CA ARG A 734 -4.06 4.13 -17.62
C ARG A 734 -5.31 3.47 -17.03
N LEU A 735 -6.22 4.25 -16.47
CA LEU A 735 -7.49 3.75 -15.95
C LEU A 735 -8.41 3.27 -17.07
N THR A 736 -9.26 2.29 -16.75
CA THR A 736 -10.37 1.95 -17.64
C THR A 736 -11.32 3.14 -17.76
N ARG A 737 -12.07 3.23 -18.87
CA ARG A 737 -13.06 4.30 -19.07
C ARG A 737 -14.03 4.43 -17.92
N GLU A 738 -14.45 3.32 -17.35
CA GLU A 738 -15.37 3.29 -16.22
C GLU A 738 -14.75 3.85 -14.94
N GLN A 739 -13.48 3.53 -14.67
CA GLN A 739 -12.75 4.08 -13.54
C GLN A 739 -12.46 5.57 -13.72
N GLN A 740 -12.17 6.03 -14.95
CA GLN A 740 -12.03 7.46 -15.26
C GLN A 740 -13.33 8.20 -14.97
N LEU A 741 -14.46 7.66 -15.41
CA LEU A 741 -15.78 8.23 -15.13
C LEU A 741 -16.11 8.23 -13.62
N ASP A 742 -15.73 7.18 -12.88
CA ASP A 742 -15.87 7.18 -11.41
C ASP A 742 -15.13 8.37 -10.79
N VAL A 743 -13.88 8.62 -11.20
CA VAL A 743 -13.08 9.73 -10.68
C VAL A 743 -13.69 11.09 -11.07
N ILE A 744 -14.15 11.25 -12.31
CA ILE A 744 -14.78 12.49 -12.81
C ILE A 744 -16.11 12.78 -12.07
N ASN A 745 -16.83 11.73 -11.67
CA ASN A 745 -18.12 11.85 -10.98
C ASN A 745 -18.02 11.99 -9.46
N ARG A 746 -16.81 11.90 -8.89
CA ARG A 746 -16.59 12.18 -7.45
C ARG A 746 -16.94 13.63 -7.10
N THR A 747 -17.21 13.87 -5.83
CA THR A 747 -17.43 15.23 -5.35
C THR A 747 -16.21 16.12 -5.56
N PHE A 748 -16.40 17.24 -6.24
CA PHE A 748 -15.41 18.32 -6.36
C PHE A 748 -15.80 19.43 -5.40
N HIS A 749 -14.97 19.63 -4.38
CA HIS A 749 -15.23 20.68 -3.40
C HIS A 749 -14.82 22.05 -3.98
N GLY A 750 -15.81 22.88 -4.26
CA GLY A 750 -15.65 24.25 -4.75
C GLY A 750 -15.51 25.31 -3.65
N ALA A 751 -15.55 24.88 -2.38
CA ALA A 751 -15.32 25.68 -1.18
C ALA A 751 -14.80 24.79 -0.05
N LEU A 752 -13.97 25.37 0.82
CA LEU A 752 -13.44 24.70 2.01
C LEU A 752 -14.50 24.59 3.13
#